data_fde8a9e5a5d082445557d22a4a406fb7
#
_entry.id   fde8a9e5a5d082445557d22a4a406fb7
#
_cell.length_a   1.000
_cell.length_b   1.000
_cell.length_c   1.000
_cell.angle_alpha   90.00
_cell.angle_beta   90.00
_cell.angle_gamma   90.00
#
_symmetry.space_group_name_H-M   'P 1'
#
loop_
_entity.id
_entity.type
_entity.pdbx_description
1 polymer ?
#
loop_
_entity_poly.entity_id
_entity_poly.type
_entity_poly.pdbx_seq_one_letter_code
_entity_poly.pdbx_strand_id
1 'polypeptide(L)'
;MFFSPILFIFLEGIVLETTGTIEEKKQDPVQSEPKKAMVSPGQLRIIKRNGSVVDFDGSKIEIAITKAFLAVHTSAAAASSSVHSRVSALSSQVEDIFRKRMPSGGTIHIEEIQDQVELALMRSEEHKVAREYVLYRAERANQRAIETHIHDRPEKEELKTSERIEVIAGEACNGLEGTDSEKIISEANKNLYEGAPEHEVKEALVLSARSLVEVEPNYTFATARILLDSLRSEALSFLEITENATHQEMSAFYPEALKAFVKKGIELELLNPELANYDLDLLGKAMTPDNDLLFSYLGIQTLYDRYFIHSNEIRFELPQVFFMRVAMGLALNEENREQRALEFYELLSSFDYMSSTPTLFNAGTMHSQLSSCYLTTVPDDLHGIYGALQDNAMLSKWAGGLGNDWTPVRGMGAHIKGTNGKSQGVVPFLKVVNDTAVAVNQGGKRKGAVCAYLETWHLDIEEFVELRKNTGDDRRRTHDMNTANWVPDLFMERVFEGKKWTLFTPNETPELHDLSGEAFRDKYEEYEKLAQEGKLKAYKEVEAEELWRKILSMLFETGHPWITFKDACNLRSPQQHTGVIHSSNLCTEITLNTSNDEIAVCNLGSINIPNHLDAEGNLDKEKLEKNVTTAIRMLDNVIDINYYAVPQAENSNFKHRPIGMGIMGFQDALYIKKIPYASEAAVDFADESMELVSYMAINASSDLAKERGSYSSYEGSLWSQGILPLDSIEILEKQRGNQYIEVDKTTRLDWEALREKVKTQGMRNSNTMAIAPTATIANITGLTQSIEPTYSNLFVKSNLSGEFTVINMHLVDALKEIDMWDEVMVYDLKNLNGSLESIARVPEDIKKLFATSFEVEPKWLIEAASRRQKWIDQSQSLNLYVSEPNGKKLDVMYRMAWLRGLKTTY
;
A
#
# COMPACT_ATOMS: atom_id res chain seq x y z
N MET A 1 25.76 41.32 -19.41
CA MET A 1 27.07 41.54 -20.02
C MET A 1 27.95 40.37 -19.77
N PHE A 2 28.42 39.71 -20.84
CA PHE A 2 29.51 38.74 -21.00
C PHE A 2 29.34 37.36 -20.37
N PHE A 3 29.02 36.37 -21.12
CA PHE A 3 29.76 35.47 -22.05
C PHE A 3 30.57 34.36 -21.36
N SER A 4 30.12 33.14 -21.64
CA SER A 4 30.83 31.83 -21.77
C SER A 4 32.24 31.99 -22.44
N PRO A 5 33.10 30.97 -22.59
CA PRO A 5 32.88 29.51 -22.66
C PRO A 5 34.12 28.64 -22.28
N ILE A 6 34.01 27.28 -22.60
CA ILE A 6 35.12 26.37 -23.00
C ILE A 6 35.80 25.62 -21.80
N LEU A 7 36.02 24.31 -21.83
CA LEU A 7 36.87 23.56 -22.74
C LEU A 7 36.82 22.05 -22.60
N PHE A 8 36.92 21.37 -23.72
CA PHE A 8 37.31 20.01 -23.98
C PHE A 8 38.68 19.64 -23.37
N ILE A 9 38.88 18.40 -22.88
CA ILE A 9 40.17 17.68 -22.97
C ILE A 9 39.91 16.14 -22.98
N PHE A 10 40.21 15.53 -24.07
CA PHE A 10 40.90 14.32 -24.50
C PHE A 10 41.11 13.19 -23.48
N LEU A 11 40.73 11.97 -23.89
CA LEU A 11 41.30 10.71 -23.46
C LEU A 11 41.88 9.98 -24.69
N GLU A 12 43.21 9.92 -24.74
CA GLU A 12 43.95 8.94 -25.54
C GLU A 12 44.25 7.71 -24.65
N GLY A 13 43.94 6.54 -25.05
CA GLY A 13 44.75 5.51 -25.70
C GLY A 13 45.47 4.62 -24.68
N ILE A 14 45.05 3.34 -24.59
CA ILE A 14 45.99 2.23 -24.31
C ILE A 14 45.60 1.09 -25.27
N VAL A 15 46.50 0.83 -26.20
CA VAL A 15 46.57 -0.34 -27.06
C VAL A 15 47.39 -1.40 -26.30
N LEU A 16 46.91 -2.61 -26.23
CA LEU A 16 47.71 -3.78 -25.91
C LEU A 16 47.53 -4.81 -27.02
N GLU A 17 48.58 -4.95 -27.80
CA GLU A 17 48.79 -6.04 -28.73
C GLU A 17 49.00 -7.36 -27.97
N THR A 18 48.36 -8.44 -28.41
CA THR A 18 48.89 -9.79 -28.27
C THR A 18 48.64 -10.55 -29.57
N THR A 19 49.75 -10.88 -30.17
CA THR A 19 49.94 -11.81 -31.31
C THR A 19 49.60 -13.25 -30.89
N GLY A 20 48.81 -13.93 -31.71
CA GLY A 20 48.56 -15.38 -31.58
C GLY A 20 48.06 -15.98 -32.90
N THR A 21 48.91 -16.65 -33.53
CA THR A 21 48.91 -17.53 -34.69
C THR A 21 47.60 -18.05 -35.27
N ILE A 22 47.56 -17.94 -36.59
CA ILE A 22 46.56 -18.45 -37.53
C ILE A 22 46.73 -19.98 -37.66
N GLU A 23 45.65 -20.73 -37.47
CA GLU A 23 45.48 -22.08 -38.06
C GLU A 23 44.30 -22.10 -39.01
N GLU A 24 44.57 -22.39 -40.22
CA GLU A 24 43.61 -22.63 -41.32
C GLU A 24 42.80 -23.91 -41.04
N LYS A 25 41.48 -23.82 -41.12
CA LYS A 25 40.57 -24.95 -41.36
C LYS A 25 39.57 -24.59 -42.42
N LYS A 26 39.73 -25.33 -43.47
CA LYS A 26 38.89 -25.76 -44.62
C LYS A 26 37.50 -25.15 -44.76
N GLN A 27 37.32 -24.57 -45.94
CA GLN A 27 36.06 -24.21 -46.59
C GLN A 27 35.14 -25.43 -46.78
N ASP A 28 33.85 -25.27 -46.42
CA ASP A 28 32.72 -26.02 -46.99
C ASP A 28 31.65 -25.03 -47.49
N PRO A 29 30.69 -25.40 -48.30
CA PRO A 29 30.48 -24.74 -49.59
C PRO A 29 29.47 -23.57 -49.53
N VAL A 30 29.69 -22.67 -50.48
CA VAL A 30 28.86 -21.53 -50.90
C VAL A 30 27.37 -21.86 -50.90
N GLN A 31 26.62 -21.26 -49.95
CA GLN A 31 25.17 -21.11 -50.08
C GLN A 31 24.89 -19.98 -51.09
N SER A 32 24.12 -20.33 -52.09
CA SER A 32 23.68 -19.50 -53.19
C SER A 32 23.01 -18.20 -52.70
N GLU A 33 23.48 -17.06 -53.24
CA GLU A 33 22.80 -15.75 -53.10
C GLU A 33 21.32 -15.87 -53.54
N PRO A 34 20.38 -15.28 -52.73
CA PRO A 34 18.98 -15.26 -53.16
C PRO A 34 18.82 -14.37 -54.42
N LYS A 35 18.21 -14.93 -55.45
CA LYS A 35 17.89 -14.26 -56.68
C LYS A 35 17.18 -12.92 -56.37
N LYS A 36 17.79 -11.78 -56.74
CA LYS A 36 17.13 -10.46 -56.72
C LYS A 36 15.86 -10.56 -57.59
N ALA A 37 14.70 -10.63 -56.98
CA ALA A 37 13.42 -10.48 -57.67
C ALA A 37 13.38 -9.07 -58.23
N MET A 38 13.20 -8.88 -59.53
CA MET A 38 13.03 -7.59 -60.19
C MET A 38 11.82 -6.89 -59.58
N VAL A 39 12.03 -5.73 -58.98
CA VAL A 39 10.98 -4.83 -58.44
C VAL A 39 10.34 -4.10 -59.60
N SER A 40 9.03 -4.05 -59.66
CA SER A 40 8.32 -3.20 -60.64
C SER A 40 8.60 -1.71 -60.33
N PRO A 41 8.79 -0.87 -61.37
CA PRO A 41 9.09 0.56 -61.14
C PRO A 41 8.01 1.22 -60.29
N GLY A 42 8.43 1.83 -59.14
CA GLY A 42 7.54 2.54 -58.19
C GLY A 42 7.00 1.68 -57.03
N GLN A 43 7.34 0.38 -56.89
CA GLN A 43 6.86 -0.51 -55.82
C GLN A 43 7.82 -0.46 -54.63
N LEU A 44 7.31 -0.21 -53.43
CA LEU A 44 8.03 -0.31 -52.14
C LEU A 44 7.87 -1.72 -51.55
N ARG A 45 8.95 -2.27 -50.97
CA ARG A 45 8.95 -3.54 -50.24
C ARG A 45 9.63 -3.39 -48.90
N ILE A 46 9.29 -4.28 -47.99
CA ILE A 46 9.83 -4.27 -46.62
C ILE A 46 10.68 -5.54 -46.40
N ILE A 47 11.92 -5.35 -45.90
CA ILE A 47 12.72 -6.41 -45.33
C ILE A 47 12.32 -6.56 -43.89
N LYS A 48 11.72 -7.70 -43.55
CA LYS A 48 11.45 -8.08 -42.15
C LYS A 48 12.75 -8.45 -41.45
N ARG A 49 12.72 -8.45 -40.10
CA ARG A 49 13.88 -8.82 -39.26
C ARG A 49 14.45 -10.22 -39.54
N ASN A 50 13.62 -11.16 -40.00
CA ASN A 50 14.04 -12.51 -40.43
C ASN A 50 14.59 -12.57 -41.85
N GLY A 51 14.86 -11.41 -42.47
CA GLY A 51 15.39 -11.32 -43.83
C GLY A 51 14.36 -11.53 -44.96
N SER A 52 13.11 -11.91 -44.68
CA SER A 52 12.07 -12.05 -45.68
C SER A 52 11.62 -10.73 -46.26
N VAL A 53 11.36 -10.66 -47.57
CA VAL A 53 10.91 -9.46 -48.28
C VAL A 53 9.42 -9.56 -48.58
N VAL A 54 8.63 -8.60 -48.13
CA VAL A 54 7.18 -8.51 -48.37
C VAL A 54 6.81 -7.15 -48.98
N ASP A 55 5.64 -7.05 -49.60
CA ASP A 55 5.14 -5.79 -50.12
C ASP A 55 4.86 -4.78 -49.02
N PHE A 56 5.05 -3.50 -49.29
CA PHE A 56 4.79 -2.41 -48.35
C PHE A 56 3.29 -2.28 -48.13
N ASP A 57 2.87 -2.29 -46.86
CA ASP A 57 1.48 -2.20 -46.43
C ASP A 57 1.35 -1.07 -45.40
N GLY A 58 0.84 0.10 -45.82
CA GLY A 58 0.67 1.27 -44.97
C GLY A 58 -0.34 1.07 -43.84
N SER A 59 -1.29 0.13 -43.98
CA SER A 59 -2.29 -0.14 -42.95
C SER A 59 -1.66 -0.64 -41.62
N LYS A 60 -0.51 -1.31 -41.71
CA LYS A 60 0.24 -1.78 -40.54
C LYS A 60 0.88 -0.63 -39.74
N ILE A 61 1.23 0.46 -40.42
CA ILE A 61 1.71 1.70 -39.76
C ILE A 61 0.53 2.33 -38.99
N GLU A 62 -0.62 2.41 -39.66
CA GLU A 62 -1.84 2.96 -39.03
C GLU A 62 -2.24 2.18 -37.78
N ILE A 63 -2.23 0.84 -37.83
CA ILE A 63 -2.50 -0.03 -36.68
C ILE A 63 -1.48 0.19 -35.55
N ALA A 64 -0.20 0.32 -35.86
CA ALA A 64 0.83 0.54 -34.84
C ALA A 64 0.67 1.91 -34.15
N ILE A 65 0.35 2.96 -34.89
CA ILE A 65 0.09 4.30 -34.35
C ILE A 65 -1.20 4.27 -33.53
N THR A 66 -2.28 3.62 -34.01
CA THR A 66 -3.54 3.47 -33.28
C THR A 66 -3.31 2.81 -31.92
N LYS A 67 -2.53 1.73 -31.86
CA LYS A 67 -2.21 1.05 -30.57
C LYS A 67 -1.49 1.99 -29.60
N ALA A 68 -0.59 2.82 -30.07
CA ALA A 68 0.10 3.79 -29.22
C ALA A 68 -0.85 4.89 -28.69
N PHE A 69 -1.82 5.33 -29.51
CA PHE A 69 -2.87 6.25 -29.04
C PHE A 69 -3.81 5.59 -28.02
N LEU A 70 -4.16 4.32 -28.23
CA LEU A 70 -4.99 3.55 -27.28
C LEU A 70 -4.31 3.33 -25.93
N ALA A 71 -2.98 3.23 -25.91
CA ALA A 71 -2.22 3.10 -24.66
C ALA A 71 -2.21 4.38 -23.81
N VAL A 72 -2.42 5.56 -24.44
CA VAL A 72 -2.39 6.86 -23.75
C VAL A 72 -3.78 7.41 -23.45
N HIS A 73 -4.76 7.10 -24.28
CA HIS A 73 -6.12 7.62 -24.18
C HIS A 73 -7.12 6.50 -23.86
N THR A 74 -8.10 6.80 -23.01
CA THR A 74 -9.19 5.86 -22.74
C THR A 74 -9.90 5.43 -24.03
N SER A 75 -10.42 4.21 -24.08
CA SER A 75 -11.03 3.61 -25.27
C SER A 75 -12.09 4.51 -25.93
N ALA A 76 -12.86 5.26 -25.15
CA ALA A 76 -13.86 6.21 -25.65
C ALA A 76 -13.26 7.44 -26.34
N ALA A 77 -12.13 7.97 -25.82
CA ALA A 77 -11.40 9.10 -26.44
C ALA A 77 -10.63 8.65 -27.69
N ALA A 78 -10.11 7.44 -27.70
CA ALA A 78 -9.41 6.84 -28.84
C ALA A 78 -10.34 6.48 -30.01
N ALA A 79 -11.62 6.25 -29.77
CA ALA A 79 -12.64 6.01 -30.80
C ALA A 79 -13.16 7.32 -31.44
N SER A 80 -12.68 8.49 -31.03
CA SER A 80 -13.14 9.75 -31.59
C SER A 80 -12.68 9.92 -33.05
N SER A 81 -13.53 10.53 -33.88
CA SER A 81 -13.21 10.85 -35.28
C SER A 81 -11.96 11.70 -35.41
N SER A 82 -11.63 12.50 -34.40
CA SER A 82 -10.41 13.33 -34.35
C SER A 82 -9.15 12.51 -34.21
N VAL A 83 -9.13 11.47 -33.39
CA VAL A 83 -7.99 10.55 -33.24
C VAL A 83 -7.79 9.73 -34.52
N HIS A 84 -8.86 9.20 -35.10
CA HIS A 84 -8.79 8.51 -36.40
C HIS A 84 -8.19 9.37 -37.50
N SER A 85 -8.65 10.61 -37.63
CA SER A 85 -8.10 11.57 -38.64
C SER A 85 -6.62 11.86 -38.40
N ARG A 86 -6.20 11.94 -37.13
CA ARG A 86 -4.82 12.22 -36.74
C ARG A 86 -3.89 11.02 -37.00
N VAL A 87 -4.34 9.80 -36.68
CA VAL A 87 -3.64 8.53 -36.97
C VAL A 87 -3.44 8.37 -38.48
N SER A 88 -4.50 8.57 -39.27
CA SER A 88 -4.44 8.48 -40.71
C SER A 88 -3.49 9.52 -41.34
N ALA A 89 -3.48 10.77 -40.83
CA ALA A 89 -2.58 11.81 -41.26
C ALA A 89 -1.10 11.47 -40.98
N LEU A 90 -0.80 10.93 -39.77
CA LEU A 90 0.54 10.50 -39.35
C LEU A 90 1.02 9.30 -40.17
N SER A 91 0.17 8.31 -40.40
CA SER A 91 0.48 7.18 -41.27
C SER A 91 0.81 7.60 -42.70
N SER A 92 -0.02 8.47 -43.29
CA SER A 92 0.21 9.03 -44.61
C SER A 92 1.51 9.85 -44.70
N GLN A 93 1.82 10.60 -43.66
CA GLN A 93 3.08 11.36 -43.57
C GLN A 93 4.32 10.44 -43.59
N VAL A 94 4.28 9.35 -42.85
CA VAL A 94 5.36 8.34 -42.84
C VAL A 94 5.49 7.67 -44.22
N GLU A 95 4.39 7.28 -44.82
CA GLU A 95 4.37 6.72 -46.17
C GLU A 95 4.94 7.66 -47.22
N ASP A 96 4.56 8.93 -47.20
CA ASP A 96 5.03 9.97 -48.08
C ASP A 96 6.55 10.20 -48.00
N ILE A 97 7.13 10.10 -46.82
CA ILE A 97 8.58 10.21 -46.60
C ILE A 97 9.30 9.13 -47.44
N PHE A 98 8.84 7.89 -47.38
CA PHE A 98 9.46 6.79 -48.10
C PHE A 98 9.21 6.89 -49.61
N ARG A 99 8.02 7.27 -50.07
CA ARG A 99 7.70 7.51 -51.46
C ARG A 99 8.54 8.63 -52.07
N LYS A 100 8.76 9.70 -51.33
CA LYS A 100 9.63 10.83 -51.76
C LYS A 100 11.10 10.44 -51.82
N ARG A 101 11.57 9.58 -50.85
CA ARG A 101 12.96 9.11 -50.77
C ARG A 101 13.28 8.06 -51.85
N MET A 102 12.30 7.29 -52.30
CA MET A 102 12.44 6.23 -53.28
C MET A 102 11.37 6.34 -54.39
N PRO A 103 11.47 7.33 -55.27
CA PRO A 103 10.45 7.57 -56.30
C PRO A 103 10.39 6.45 -57.35
N SER A 104 11.50 5.72 -57.54
CA SER A 104 11.58 4.58 -58.44
C SER A 104 11.21 3.23 -57.83
N GLY A 105 10.74 3.22 -56.57
CA GLY A 105 10.57 2.03 -55.79
C GLY A 105 11.87 1.54 -55.14
N GLY A 106 11.76 0.66 -54.14
CA GLY A 106 12.90 0.15 -53.40
C GLY A 106 12.51 -0.73 -52.21
N THR A 107 13.50 -1.18 -51.45
CA THR A 107 13.33 -2.03 -50.30
C THR A 107 13.75 -1.28 -49.02
N ILE A 108 12.88 -1.27 -48.03
CA ILE A 108 13.06 -0.54 -46.76
C ILE A 108 13.15 -1.60 -45.64
N HIS A 109 14.05 -1.39 -44.70
CA HIS A 109 14.12 -2.23 -43.52
C HIS A 109 13.01 -1.86 -42.51
N ILE A 110 12.41 -2.83 -41.84
CA ILE A 110 11.30 -2.60 -40.88
C ILE A 110 11.69 -1.64 -39.77
N GLU A 111 12.95 -1.63 -39.32
CA GLU A 111 13.43 -0.70 -38.30
C GLU A 111 13.40 0.77 -38.77
N GLU A 112 13.74 1.02 -40.05
CA GLU A 112 13.66 2.39 -40.61
C GLU A 112 12.22 2.92 -40.60
N ILE A 113 11.24 2.04 -40.82
CA ILE A 113 9.82 2.41 -40.74
C ILE A 113 9.44 2.79 -39.33
N GLN A 114 9.88 1.99 -38.35
CA GLN A 114 9.59 2.25 -36.92
C GLN A 114 10.23 3.54 -36.42
N ASP A 115 11.45 3.85 -36.85
CA ASP A 115 12.14 5.11 -36.55
C ASP A 115 11.39 6.33 -37.14
N GLN A 116 10.84 6.19 -38.36
CA GLN A 116 10.07 7.27 -38.98
C GLN A 116 8.70 7.47 -38.30
N VAL A 117 8.06 6.42 -37.78
CA VAL A 117 6.84 6.51 -36.99
C VAL A 117 7.12 7.26 -35.68
N GLU A 118 8.20 6.92 -34.98
CA GLU A 118 8.63 7.61 -33.75
C GLU A 118 8.88 9.09 -34.00
N LEU A 119 9.63 9.41 -35.03
CA LEU A 119 9.92 10.80 -35.44
C LEU A 119 8.65 11.57 -35.83
N ALA A 120 7.69 10.93 -36.50
CA ALA A 120 6.42 11.56 -36.87
C ALA A 120 5.57 11.89 -35.63
N LEU A 121 5.50 10.97 -34.67
CA LEU A 121 4.80 11.17 -33.39
C LEU A 121 5.45 12.30 -32.56
N MET A 122 6.77 12.35 -32.47
CA MET A 122 7.50 13.42 -31.78
C MET A 122 7.29 14.80 -32.42
N ARG A 123 7.30 14.89 -33.75
CA ARG A 123 7.13 16.15 -34.50
C ARG A 123 5.70 16.68 -34.48
N SER A 124 4.73 15.80 -34.21
CA SER A 124 3.31 16.17 -34.10
C SER A 124 2.89 16.64 -32.72
N GLU A 125 3.86 16.84 -31.81
CA GLU A 125 3.63 17.21 -30.40
C GLU A 125 2.88 16.16 -29.57
N GLU A 126 2.74 14.92 -30.07
CA GLU A 126 2.15 13.78 -29.38
C GLU A 126 3.20 13.07 -28.49
N HIS A 127 3.86 13.83 -27.62
CA HIS A 127 5.00 13.33 -26.84
C HIS A 127 4.67 12.14 -25.94
N LYS A 128 3.45 12.08 -25.38
CA LYS A 128 3.00 10.94 -24.57
C LYS A 128 2.83 9.68 -25.40
N VAL A 129 2.23 9.81 -26.59
CA VAL A 129 2.02 8.70 -27.54
C VAL A 129 3.36 8.22 -28.11
N ALA A 130 4.27 9.14 -28.43
CA ALA A 130 5.62 8.81 -28.86
C ALA A 130 6.38 7.99 -27.79
N ARG A 131 6.28 8.38 -26.52
CA ARG A 131 6.89 7.66 -25.39
C ARG A 131 6.36 6.24 -25.26
N GLU A 132 5.05 6.07 -25.29
CA GLU A 132 4.43 4.73 -25.22
C GLU A 132 4.80 3.86 -26.41
N TYR A 133 4.91 4.45 -27.61
CA TYR A 133 5.39 3.74 -28.80
C TYR A 133 6.83 3.22 -28.64
N VAL A 134 7.74 4.03 -28.06
CA VAL A 134 9.14 3.66 -27.79
C VAL A 134 9.21 2.54 -26.73
N LEU A 135 8.44 2.68 -25.66
CA LEU A 135 8.38 1.67 -24.59
C LEU A 135 7.85 0.31 -25.12
N TYR A 136 6.77 0.33 -25.88
CA TYR A 136 6.24 -0.86 -26.54
C TYR A 136 7.27 -1.51 -27.48
N ARG A 137 8.01 -0.71 -28.25
CA ARG A 137 9.08 -1.19 -29.17
C ARG A 137 10.22 -1.85 -28.37
N ALA A 138 10.65 -1.24 -27.25
CA ALA A 138 11.69 -1.77 -26.38
C ALA A 138 11.26 -3.08 -25.71
N GLU A 139 10.04 -3.14 -25.21
CA GLU A 139 9.45 -4.33 -24.60
C GLU A 139 9.35 -5.50 -25.59
N ARG A 140 8.87 -5.25 -26.81
CA ARG A 140 8.87 -6.23 -27.90
C ARG A 140 10.25 -6.66 -28.36
N ALA A 141 11.28 -5.82 -28.22
CA ALA A 141 12.67 -6.18 -28.51
C ALA A 141 13.24 -7.11 -27.44
N ASN A 142 12.93 -6.86 -26.16
CA ASN A 142 13.31 -7.71 -25.04
C ASN A 142 12.63 -9.08 -25.11
N GLN A 143 11.32 -9.12 -25.38
CA GLN A 143 10.57 -10.37 -25.56
C GLN A 143 11.22 -11.26 -26.64
N ARG A 144 11.60 -10.69 -27.80
CA ARG A 144 12.27 -11.43 -28.87
C ARG A 144 13.68 -11.89 -28.52
N ALA A 145 14.43 -11.14 -27.71
CA ALA A 145 15.75 -11.58 -27.24
C ALA A 145 15.63 -12.83 -26.35
N ILE A 146 14.55 -12.92 -25.56
CA ILE A 146 14.21 -14.12 -24.76
C ILE A 146 13.80 -15.28 -25.68
N GLU A 147 12.98 -15.03 -26.72
CA GLU A 147 12.55 -16.03 -27.71
C GLU A 147 13.73 -16.66 -28.50
N THR A 148 14.81 -15.90 -28.77
CA THR A 148 15.97 -16.41 -29.52
C THR A 148 16.81 -17.42 -28.74
N HIS A 149 16.70 -17.42 -27.40
CA HIS A 149 17.36 -18.41 -26.54
C HIS A 149 16.54 -19.69 -26.29
N ILE A 150 15.28 -19.75 -26.74
CA ILE A 150 14.38 -20.90 -26.58
C ILE A 150 14.31 -21.82 -27.82
N HIS A 151 14.93 -21.46 -28.93
CA HIS A 151 14.79 -22.16 -30.24
C HIS A 151 15.69 -23.37 -30.45
N ASP A 152 15.99 -24.14 -29.38
CA ASP A 152 16.66 -25.45 -29.53
C ASP A 152 15.89 -26.56 -28.79
N ARG A 153 14.59 -26.77 -29.14
CA ARG A 153 13.84 -27.99 -28.78
C ARG A 153 12.93 -28.46 -29.93
N PRO A 154 12.82 -29.79 -30.14
CA PRO A 154 12.14 -30.35 -31.30
C PRO A 154 10.62 -30.29 -31.19
N GLU A 155 9.98 -30.14 -32.38
CA GLU A 155 8.57 -30.18 -32.66
C GLU A 155 7.85 -31.38 -32.05
N LYS A 156 6.99 -31.13 -31.07
CA LYS A 156 5.80 -31.92 -30.71
C LYS A 156 4.93 -31.04 -29.79
N GLU A 157 3.78 -30.50 -30.27
CA GLU A 157 2.66 -30.19 -29.36
C GLU A 157 1.54 -29.29 -29.92
N GLU A 158 1.27 -29.27 -31.23
CA GLU A 158 0.16 -28.45 -31.75
C GLU A 158 -1.25 -28.96 -31.44
N LEU A 159 -1.41 -30.23 -31.04
CA LEU A 159 -2.74 -30.84 -30.69
C LEU A 159 -3.16 -30.69 -29.23
N LYS A 160 -2.26 -30.25 -28.36
CA LYS A 160 -2.54 -30.13 -26.90
C LYS A 160 -3.12 -28.77 -26.44
N THR A 161 -2.98 -27.70 -27.22
CA THR A 161 -3.37 -26.34 -26.80
C THR A 161 -4.90 -26.21 -26.69
N SER A 162 -5.69 -26.79 -27.57
CA SER A 162 -7.15 -26.69 -27.53
C SER A 162 -7.76 -27.43 -26.32
N GLU A 163 -7.28 -28.68 -26.08
CA GLU A 163 -7.72 -29.44 -24.90
C GLU A 163 -7.33 -28.76 -23.59
N ARG A 164 -6.15 -28.13 -23.55
CA ARG A 164 -5.69 -27.40 -22.36
C ARG A 164 -6.55 -26.17 -22.06
N ILE A 165 -6.95 -25.41 -23.07
CA ILE A 165 -7.85 -24.25 -22.95
C ILE A 165 -9.19 -24.66 -22.31
N GLU A 166 -9.78 -25.77 -22.77
CA GLU A 166 -11.03 -26.31 -22.24
C GLU A 166 -10.89 -26.72 -20.77
N VAL A 167 -9.77 -27.35 -20.40
CA VAL A 167 -9.47 -27.74 -19.01
C VAL A 167 -9.34 -26.50 -18.12
N ILE A 168 -8.55 -25.49 -18.53
CA ILE A 168 -8.34 -24.26 -17.75
C ILE A 168 -9.65 -23.50 -17.54
N ALA A 169 -10.40 -23.27 -18.61
CA ALA A 169 -11.66 -22.53 -18.52
C ALA A 169 -12.74 -23.31 -17.75
N GLY A 170 -12.78 -24.63 -17.91
CA GLY A 170 -13.68 -25.51 -17.17
C GLY A 170 -13.38 -25.51 -15.66
N GLU A 171 -12.11 -25.68 -15.29
CA GLU A 171 -11.65 -25.61 -13.90
C GLU A 171 -11.94 -24.23 -13.27
N ALA A 172 -11.70 -23.16 -14.03
CA ALA A 172 -11.91 -21.79 -13.56
C ALA A 172 -13.38 -21.50 -13.20
N CYS A 173 -14.33 -22.02 -13.97
CA CYS A 173 -15.77 -21.82 -13.73
C CYS A 173 -16.38 -22.83 -12.75
N ASN A 174 -15.65 -23.89 -12.38
CA ASN A 174 -16.23 -24.96 -11.56
C ASN A 174 -16.75 -24.46 -10.20
N GLY A 175 -18.04 -24.73 -9.93
CA GLY A 175 -18.69 -24.33 -8.68
C GLY A 175 -18.97 -22.84 -8.53
N LEU A 176 -18.78 -22.02 -9.58
CA LEU A 176 -19.11 -20.60 -9.58
C LEU A 176 -20.45 -20.35 -10.29
N GLU A 177 -21.42 -19.83 -9.56
CA GLU A 177 -22.74 -19.54 -10.09
C GLU A 177 -22.68 -18.45 -11.16
N GLY A 178 -23.45 -18.61 -12.25
CA GLY A 178 -23.57 -17.63 -13.33
C GLY A 178 -22.37 -17.55 -14.28
N THR A 179 -21.31 -18.32 -14.05
CA THR A 179 -20.14 -18.37 -14.94
C THR A 179 -20.29 -19.48 -15.99
N ASP A 180 -19.66 -19.29 -17.16
CA ASP A 180 -19.74 -20.16 -18.32
C ASP A 180 -18.36 -20.20 -19.01
N SER A 181 -17.74 -21.38 -19.05
CA SER A 181 -16.42 -21.57 -19.65
C SER A 181 -16.42 -21.35 -21.16
N GLU A 182 -17.54 -21.68 -21.85
CA GLU A 182 -17.68 -21.49 -23.31
C GLU A 182 -17.62 -19.99 -23.67
N LYS A 183 -18.20 -19.12 -22.83
CA LYS A 183 -18.10 -17.67 -23.01
C LYS A 183 -16.65 -17.19 -22.92
N ILE A 184 -15.90 -17.66 -21.93
CA ILE A 184 -14.47 -17.30 -21.79
C ILE A 184 -13.70 -17.74 -23.03
N ILE A 185 -13.89 -19.00 -23.47
CA ILE A 185 -13.21 -19.58 -24.64
C ILE A 185 -13.58 -18.80 -25.91
N SER A 186 -14.88 -18.51 -26.09
CA SER A 186 -15.36 -17.75 -27.25
C SER A 186 -14.77 -16.36 -27.32
N GLU A 187 -14.70 -15.63 -26.17
CA GLU A 187 -14.07 -14.31 -26.14
C GLU A 187 -12.56 -14.39 -26.36
N ALA A 188 -11.88 -15.38 -25.79
CA ALA A 188 -10.45 -15.58 -25.99
C ALA A 188 -10.11 -15.86 -27.46
N ASN A 189 -10.89 -16.72 -28.13
CA ASN A 189 -10.68 -17.08 -29.53
C ASN A 189 -10.84 -15.89 -30.50
N LYS A 190 -11.56 -14.84 -30.12
CA LYS A 190 -11.63 -13.59 -30.91
C LYS A 190 -10.29 -12.83 -30.95
N ASN A 191 -9.47 -13.02 -29.93
CA ASN A 191 -8.19 -12.33 -29.74
C ASN A 191 -6.97 -13.21 -30.06
N LEU A 192 -7.18 -14.51 -30.30
CA LEU A 192 -6.13 -15.47 -30.62
C LEU A 192 -6.00 -15.70 -32.13
N TYR A 193 -4.81 -16.05 -32.56
CA TYR A 193 -4.51 -16.46 -33.94
C TYR A 193 -3.91 -17.89 -33.93
N GLU A 194 -4.01 -18.58 -35.06
CA GLU A 194 -3.48 -19.93 -35.20
C GLU A 194 -1.96 -19.95 -34.94
N GLY A 195 -1.51 -20.83 -34.04
CA GLY A 195 -0.11 -20.89 -33.62
C GLY A 195 0.30 -19.82 -32.57
N ALA A 196 -0.65 -19.23 -31.85
CA ALA A 196 -0.33 -18.33 -30.73
C ALA A 196 0.47 -19.08 -29.64
N PRO A 197 1.56 -18.49 -29.10
CA PRO A 197 2.33 -19.09 -28.03
C PRO A 197 1.50 -19.28 -26.76
N GLU A 198 1.83 -20.28 -25.94
CA GLU A 198 1.05 -20.64 -24.74
C GLU A 198 0.85 -19.47 -23.77
N HIS A 199 1.84 -18.62 -23.60
CA HIS A 199 1.71 -17.44 -22.72
C HIS A 199 0.69 -16.43 -23.26
N GLU A 200 0.60 -16.18 -24.57
CA GLU A 200 -0.41 -15.33 -25.18
C GLU A 200 -1.82 -15.94 -25.02
N VAL A 201 -1.94 -17.25 -25.08
CA VAL A 201 -3.21 -17.97 -24.86
C VAL A 201 -3.68 -17.77 -23.42
N LYS A 202 -2.79 -17.94 -22.43
CA LYS A 202 -3.12 -17.75 -21.02
C LYS A 202 -3.52 -16.29 -20.72
N GLU A 203 -2.78 -15.34 -21.28
CA GLU A 203 -3.10 -13.90 -21.16
C GLU A 203 -4.48 -13.59 -21.79
N ALA A 204 -4.77 -14.13 -22.98
CA ALA A 204 -6.06 -13.94 -23.63
C ALA A 204 -7.23 -14.52 -22.81
N LEU A 205 -7.05 -15.66 -22.15
CA LEU A 205 -8.05 -16.26 -21.26
C LEU A 205 -8.29 -15.36 -20.02
N VAL A 206 -7.23 -14.85 -19.39
CA VAL A 206 -7.36 -13.92 -18.26
C VAL A 206 -8.11 -12.65 -18.67
N LEU A 207 -7.73 -12.02 -19.79
CA LEU A 207 -8.39 -10.82 -20.30
C LEU A 207 -9.85 -11.05 -20.66
N SER A 208 -10.15 -12.21 -21.24
CA SER A 208 -11.52 -12.57 -21.62
C SER A 208 -12.41 -12.80 -20.41
N ALA A 209 -11.96 -13.57 -19.42
CA ALA A 209 -12.71 -13.77 -18.17
C ALA A 209 -12.91 -12.45 -17.42
N ARG A 210 -11.86 -11.60 -17.34
CA ARG A 210 -11.92 -10.28 -16.71
C ARG A 210 -12.97 -9.37 -17.36
N SER A 211 -13.14 -9.41 -18.68
CA SER A 211 -14.13 -8.59 -19.38
C SER A 211 -15.59 -8.93 -19.03
N LEU A 212 -15.82 -10.14 -18.51
CA LEU A 212 -17.13 -10.63 -18.12
C LEU A 212 -17.52 -10.28 -16.67
N VAL A 213 -16.58 -9.77 -15.85
CA VAL A 213 -16.82 -9.42 -14.43
C VAL A 213 -17.95 -8.43 -14.25
N GLU A 214 -18.16 -7.49 -15.19
CA GLU A 214 -19.23 -6.51 -15.10
C GLU A 214 -20.62 -7.12 -15.34
N VAL A 215 -20.70 -8.20 -16.11
CA VAL A 215 -21.95 -8.91 -16.40
C VAL A 215 -22.29 -9.86 -15.26
N GLU A 216 -21.31 -10.68 -14.86
CA GLU A 216 -21.42 -11.60 -13.73
C GLU A 216 -20.17 -11.49 -12.87
N PRO A 217 -20.28 -10.88 -11.68
CA PRO A 217 -19.12 -10.63 -10.83
C PRO A 217 -18.32 -11.85 -10.40
N ASN A 218 -18.93 -13.05 -10.39
CA ASN A 218 -18.23 -14.30 -10.08
C ASN A 218 -17.10 -14.62 -11.08
N TYR A 219 -17.07 -13.99 -12.25
CA TYR A 219 -15.92 -14.08 -13.14
C TYR A 219 -14.62 -13.49 -12.53
N THR A 220 -14.69 -12.70 -11.43
CA THR A 220 -13.47 -12.30 -10.72
C THR A 220 -12.73 -13.50 -10.13
N PHE A 221 -13.46 -14.51 -9.62
CA PHE A 221 -12.88 -15.75 -9.12
C PHE A 221 -12.43 -16.67 -10.26
N ALA A 222 -13.20 -16.74 -11.36
CA ALA A 222 -12.78 -17.49 -12.54
C ALA A 222 -11.48 -16.92 -13.13
N THR A 223 -11.36 -15.60 -13.24
CA THR A 223 -10.14 -14.92 -13.69
C THR A 223 -8.95 -15.20 -12.76
N ALA A 224 -9.17 -15.21 -11.44
CA ALA A 224 -8.16 -15.58 -10.46
C ALA A 224 -7.63 -17.01 -10.69
N ARG A 225 -8.53 -17.97 -10.93
CA ARG A 225 -8.18 -19.38 -11.15
C ARG A 225 -7.41 -19.59 -12.45
N ILE A 226 -7.71 -18.83 -13.50
CA ILE A 226 -6.92 -18.83 -14.75
C ILE A 226 -5.51 -18.29 -14.49
N LEU A 227 -5.36 -17.22 -13.73
CA LEU A 227 -4.04 -16.69 -13.36
C LEU A 227 -3.27 -17.69 -12.47
N LEU A 228 -3.95 -18.39 -11.56
CA LEU A 228 -3.37 -19.46 -10.75
C LEU A 228 -2.82 -20.61 -11.60
N ASP A 229 -3.51 -21.00 -12.69
CA ASP A 229 -2.99 -21.99 -13.63
C ASP A 229 -1.69 -21.51 -14.28
N SER A 230 -1.64 -20.25 -14.69
CA SER A 230 -0.44 -19.63 -15.24
C SER A 230 0.72 -19.63 -14.24
N LEU A 231 0.45 -19.24 -13.00
CA LEU A 231 1.43 -19.25 -11.91
C LEU A 231 1.92 -20.66 -11.57
N ARG A 232 1.02 -21.67 -11.57
CA ARG A 232 1.40 -23.08 -11.37
C ARG A 232 2.38 -23.55 -12.43
N SER A 233 2.09 -23.26 -13.70
CA SER A 233 3.01 -23.61 -14.80
C SER A 233 4.36 -22.92 -14.65
N GLU A 234 4.38 -21.62 -14.36
CA GLU A 234 5.60 -20.83 -14.17
C GLU A 234 6.45 -21.37 -13.01
N ALA A 235 5.83 -21.53 -11.84
CA ALA A 235 6.54 -21.94 -10.62
C ALA A 235 7.00 -23.40 -10.65
N LEU A 236 6.14 -24.33 -11.04
CA LEU A 236 6.46 -25.76 -11.05
C LEU A 236 7.49 -26.10 -12.12
N SER A 237 7.46 -25.42 -13.27
CA SER A 237 8.48 -25.57 -14.31
C SER A 237 9.84 -25.05 -13.84
N PHE A 238 9.89 -23.88 -13.18
CA PHE A 238 11.14 -23.34 -12.63
C PHE A 238 11.74 -24.24 -11.55
N LEU A 239 10.88 -24.88 -10.75
CA LEU A 239 11.26 -25.83 -9.70
C LEU A 239 11.57 -27.25 -10.24
N GLU A 240 11.47 -27.45 -11.53
CA GLU A 240 11.74 -28.74 -12.24
C GLU A 240 10.83 -29.89 -11.76
N ILE A 241 9.56 -29.57 -11.36
CA ILE A 241 8.59 -30.57 -10.88
C ILE A 241 7.70 -31.05 -12.02
N THR A 242 6.97 -30.15 -12.67
CA THR A 242 6.12 -30.43 -13.82
C THR A 242 5.87 -29.16 -14.64
N GLU A 243 5.51 -29.28 -15.89
CA GLU A 243 5.20 -28.13 -16.76
C GLU A 243 3.81 -27.55 -16.50
N ASN A 244 2.86 -28.37 -16.07
CA ASN A 244 1.47 -27.97 -15.83
C ASN A 244 0.87 -28.78 -14.68
N ALA A 245 -0.08 -28.19 -13.96
CA ALA A 245 -0.86 -28.85 -12.93
C ALA A 245 -2.27 -28.28 -12.83
N THR A 246 -3.26 -29.14 -12.70
CA THR A 246 -4.63 -28.76 -12.33
C THR A 246 -4.72 -28.47 -10.84
N HIS A 247 -5.79 -27.80 -10.40
CA HIS A 247 -6.02 -27.55 -8.98
C HIS A 247 -6.09 -28.84 -8.15
N GLN A 248 -6.73 -29.89 -8.69
CA GLN A 248 -6.86 -31.17 -7.98
C GLN A 248 -5.52 -31.87 -7.75
N GLU A 249 -4.55 -31.69 -8.65
CA GLU A 249 -3.21 -32.26 -8.52
C GLU A 249 -2.35 -31.54 -7.49
N MET A 250 -2.71 -30.30 -7.10
CA MET A 250 -1.92 -29.50 -6.17
C MET A 250 -1.78 -30.13 -4.78
N SER A 251 -2.70 -30.98 -4.35
CA SER A 251 -2.54 -31.73 -3.10
C SER A 251 -1.30 -32.65 -3.10
N ALA A 252 -0.91 -33.13 -4.26
CA ALA A 252 0.31 -33.93 -4.44
C ALA A 252 1.55 -33.05 -4.67
N PHE A 253 1.42 -31.96 -5.42
CA PHE A 253 2.56 -31.12 -5.80
C PHE A 253 2.98 -30.10 -4.73
N TYR A 254 2.10 -29.59 -3.87
CA TYR A 254 2.48 -28.63 -2.85
C TYR A 254 3.58 -29.12 -1.90
N PRO A 255 3.56 -30.39 -1.40
CA PRO A 255 4.67 -30.89 -0.58
C PRO A 255 6.01 -30.93 -1.30
N GLU A 256 6.02 -31.26 -2.58
CA GLU A 256 7.23 -31.27 -3.42
C GLU A 256 7.69 -29.85 -3.72
N ALA A 257 6.74 -28.94 -4.04
CA ALA A 257 7.00 -27.55 -4.32
C ALA A 257 7.62 -26.82 -3.12
N LEU A 258 7.15 -27.06 -1.89
CA LEU A 258 7.73 -26.46 -0.70
C LEU A 258 9.22 -26.84 -0.54
N LYS A 259 9.55 -28.12 -0.70
CA LYS A 259 10.94 -28.58 -0.60
C LYS A 259 11.84 -27.98 -1.68
N ALA A 260 11.36 -28.03 -2.94
CA ALA A 260 12.10 -27.48 -4.08
C ALA A 260 12.26 -25.96 -3.95
N PHE A 261 11.21 -25.24 -3.51
CA PHE A 261 11.22 -23.80 -3.26
C PHE A 261 12.25 -23.41 -2.19
N VAL A 262 12.24 -24.07 -1.02
CA VAL A 262 13.19 -23.79 0.06
C VAL A 262 14.61 -24.03 -0.41
N LYS A 263 14.87 -25.19 -1.05
CA LYS A 263 16.19 -25.51 -1.59
C LYS A 263 16.66 -24.48 -2.61
N LYS A 264 15.83 -24.19 -3.60
CA LYS A 264 16.16 -23.26 -4.71
C LYS A 264 16.31 -21.83 -4.22
N GLY A 265 15.46 -21.39 -3.29
CA GLY A 265 15.53 -20.04 -2.69
C GLY A 265 16.80 -19.83 -1.86
N ILE A 266 17.30 -20.86 -1.17
CA ILE A 266 18.57 -20.82 -0.46
C ILE A 266 19.75 -20.79 -1.45
N GLU A 267 19.72 -21.63 -2.50
CA GLU A 267 20.73 -21.63 -3.57
C GLU A 267 20.86 -20.26 -4.26
N LEU A 268 19.75 -19.53 -4.38
CA LEU A 268 19.68 -18.19 -4.97
C LEU A 268 19.97 -17.06 -3.96
N GLU A 269 20.30 -17.38 -2.71
CA GLU A 269 20.54 -16.42 -1.62
C GLU A 269 19.32 -15.50 -1.33
N LEU A 270 18.10 -15.98 -1.58
CA LEU A 270 16.85 -15.26 -1.33
C LEU A 270 16.20 -15.65 -0.01
N LEU A 271 16.34 -16.90 0.41
CA LEU A 271 15.73 -17.45 1.62
C LEU A 271 16.72 -17.68 2.74
N ASN A 272 16.23 -17.56 3.97
CA ASN A 272 17.00 -17.88 5.18
C ASN A 272 17.32 -19.39 5.20
N PRO A 273 18.61 -19.80 5.31
CA PRO A 273 19.02 -21.20 5.36
C PRO A 273 18.37 -22.01 6.49
N GLU A 274 17.97 -21.38 7.60
CA GLU A 274 17.29 -22.03 8.72
C GLU A 274 15.94 -22.67 8.31
N LEU A 275 15.32 -22.23 7.22
CA LEU A 275 14.07 -22.83 6.71
C LEU A 275 14.27 -24.28 6.26
N ALA A 276 15.47 -24.68 5.85
CA ALA A 276 15.79 -26.06 5.49
C ALA A 276 15.80 -27.03 6.70
N ASN A 277 15.88 -26.49 7.92
CA ASN A 277 15.91 -27.29 9.14
C ASN A 277 14.51 -27.66 9.67
N TYR A 278 13.42 -27.22 9.03
CA TYR A 278 12.06 -27.66 9.33
C TYR A 278 11.75 -29.04 8.74
N ASP A 279 10.81 -29.74 9.37
CA ASP A 279 10.19 -30.92 8.74
C ASP A 279 9.28 -30.49 7.57
N LEU A 280 9.91 -30.29 6.40
CA LEU A 280 9.22 -29.83 5.19
C LEU A 280 8.19 -30.86 4.67
N ASP A 281 8.32 -32.16 5.04
CA ASP A 281 7.32 -33.17 4.72
C ASP A 281 6.05 -33.00 5.52
N LEU A 282 6.19 -32.74 6.81
CA LEU A 282 5.08 -32.44 7.71
C LEU A 282 4.34 -31.17 7.27
N LEU A 283 5.09 -30.09 7.06
CA LEU A 283 4.53 -28.78 6.69
C LEU A 283 3.88 -28.85 5.31
N GLY A 284 4.52 -29.47 4.35
CA GLY A 284 4.00 -29.61 2.97
C GLY A 284 2.66 -30.35 2.92
N LYS A 285 2.51 -31.44 3.68
CA LYS A 285 1.26 -32.22 3.74
C LYS A 285 0.11 -31.50 4.46
N ALA A 286 0.43 -30.51 5.29
CA ALA A 286 -0.57 -29.73 6.01
C ALA A 286 -1.10 -28.53 5.19
N MET A 287 -0.49 -28.23 4.06
CA MET A 287 -1.00 -27.16 3.18
C MET A 287 -2.36 -27.53 2.59
N THR A 288 -3.25 -26.54 2.49
CA THR A 288 -4.64 -26.69 2.02
C THR A 288 -4.79 -26.05 0.65
N PRO A 289 -4.73 -26.83 -0.45
CA PRO A 289 -4.83 -26.29 -1.81
C PRO A 289 -6.13 -25.52 -2.07
N ASP A 290 -7.23 -25.90 -1.41
CA ASP A 290 -8.53 -25.27 -1.61
C ASP A 290 -8.56 -23.79 -1.15
N ASN A 291 -7.62 -23.38 -0.30
CA ASN A 291 -7.47 -21.98 0.06
C ASN A 291 -7.00 -21.11 -1.12
N ASP A 292 -6.46 -21.70 -2.20
CA ASP A 292 -6.19 -20.99 -3.45
C ASP A 292 -7.46 -20.45 -4.11
N LEU A 293 -8.61 -21.10 -3.87
CA LEU A 293 -9.90 -20.73 -4.44
C LEU A 293 -10.56 -19.51 -3.76
N LEU A 294 -10.01 -19.08 -2.62
CA LEU A 294 -10.46 -17.89 -1.89
C LEU A 294 -10.10 -16.56 -2.59
N PHE A 295 -9.10 -16.60 -3.46
CA PHE A 295 -8.61 -15.38 -4.12
C PHE A 295 -9.60 -14.83 -5.15
N SER A 296 -9.87 -13.52 -5.07
CA SER A 296 -10.35 -12.74 -6.20
C SER A 296 -9.21 -12.44 -7.18
N TYR A 297 -9.53 -12.00 -8.40
CA TYR A 297 -8.52 -11.61 -9.38
C TYR A 297 -7.59 -10.51 -8.85
N LEU A 298 -8.14 -9.47 -8.24
CA LEU A 298 -7.33 -8.42 -7.62
C LEU A 298 -6.39 -8.96 -6.53
N GLY A 299 -6.87 -9.92 -5.73
CA GLY A 299 -6.09 -10.54 -4.65
C GLY A 299 -4.87 -11.29 -5.16
N ILE A 300 -5.09 -12.26 -6.06
CA ILE A 300 -3.97 -13.08 -6.59
C ILE A 300 -3.04 -12.26 -7.49
N GLN A 301 -3.56 -11.32 -8.30
CA GLN A 301 -2.73 -10.44 -9.11
C GLN A 301 -1.84 -9.55 -8.24
N THR A 302 -2.36 -9.08 -7.09
CA THR A 302 -1.57 -8.30 -6.12
C THR A 302 -0.40 -9.12 -5.56
N LEU A 303 -0.63 -10.41 -5.25
CA LEU A 303 0.45 -11.30 -4.80
C LEU A 303 1.44 -11.59 -5.91
N TYR A 304 0.95 -11.90 -7.10
CA TYR A 304 1.76 -12.21 -8.29
C TYR A 304 2.73 -11.09 -8.65
N ASP A 305 2.26 -9.83 -8.67
CA ASP A 305 3.07 -8.70 -9.09
C ASP A 305 4.04 -8.19 -8.02
N ARG A 306 3.74 -8.42 -6.73
CA ARG A 306 4.47 -7.72 -5.66
C ARG A 306 5.05 -8.61 -4.58
N TYR A 307 4.43 -9.75 -4.28
CA TYR A 307 4.75 -10.51 -3.08
C TYR A 307 5.52 -11.80 -3.34
N PHE A 308 5.16 -12.54 -4.38
CA PHE A 308 5.81 -13.81 -4.65
C PHE A 308 7.28 -13.64 -4.97
N ILE A 309 8.10 -14.50 -4.40
CA ILE A 309 9.54 -14.53 -4.67
C ILE A 309 9.77 -14.97 -6.11
N HIS A 310 10.65 -14.24 -6.79
CA HIS A 310 10.98 -14.47 -8.19
C HIS A 310 12.49 -14.39 -8.43
N SER A 311 12.95 -14.99 -9.51
CA SER A 311 14.30 -14.87 -10.04
C SER A 311 14.21 -14.48 -11.51
N ASN A 312 14.80 -13.34 -11.90
CA ASN A 312 14.71 -12.81 -13.26
C ASN A 312 13.28 -12.73 -13.80
N GLU A 313 12.37 -12.15 -13.03
CA GLU A 313 10.93 -12.00 -13.32
C GLU A 313 10.14 -13.33 -13.37
N ILE A 314 10.73 -14.47 -13.15
CA ILE A 314 10.04 -15.77 -13.06
C ILE A 314 9.69 -16.04 -11.59
N ARG A 315 8.39 -16.11 -11.30
CA ARG A 315 7.88 -16.45 -9.96
C ARG A 315 8.03 -17.95 -9.75
N PHE A 316 8.60 -18.32 -8.62
CA PHE A 316 8.72 -19.73 -8.24
C PHE A 316 8.11 -20.04 -6.88
N GLU A 317 7.34 -19.10 -6.34
CA GLU A 317 6.57 -19.21 -5.12
C GLU A 317 5.08 -19.33 -5.42
N LEU A 318 4.43 -20.40 -4.92
CA LEU A 318 3.00 -20.66 -5.05
C LEU A 318 2.25 -20.09 -3.82
N PRO A 319 0.93 -19.83 -3.88
CA PRO A 319 0.22 -19.15 -2.80
C PRO A 319 0.32 -19.84 -1.44
N GLN A 320 0.13 -21.16 -1.38
CA GLN A 320 0.23 -21.87 -0.10
C GLN A 320 1.69 -21.97 0.38
N VAL A 321 2.66 -22.04 -0.53
CA VAL A 321 4.09 -21.98 -0.21
C VAL A 321 4.44 -20.60 0.37
N PHE A 322 3.87 -19.52 -0.18
CA PHE A 322 4.04 -18.16 0.33
C PHE A 322 3.56 -18.03 1.77
N PHE A 323 2.32 -18.45 2.09
CA PHE A 323 1.83 -18.41 3.48
C PHE A 323 2.64 -19.31 4.41
N MET A 324 3.06 -20.48 3.94
CA MET A 324 3.91 -21.38 4.74
C MET A 324 5.30 -20.77 4.97
N ARG A 325 5.92 -20.13 3.97
CA ARG A 325 7.20 -19.41 4.15
C ARG A 325 7.08 -18.32 5.20
N VAL A 326 6.02 -17.50 5.15
CA VAL A 326 5.77 -16.45 6.14
C VAL A 326 5.61 -17.06 7.53
N ALA A 327 4.82 -18.12 7.65
CA ALA A 327 4.60 -18.83 8.92
C ALA A 327 5.89 -19.44 9.50
N MET A 328 6.69 -20.12 8.67
CA MET A 328 7.98 -20.66 9.05
C MET A 328 8.95 -19.54 9.50
N GLY A 329 8.98 -18.43 8.73
CA GLY A 329 9.81 -17.27 9.06
C GLY A 329 9.46 -16.65 10.41
N LEU A 330 8.16 -16.58 10.77
CA LEU A 330 7.69 -16.05 12.04
C LEU A 330 7.89 -17.03 13.22
N ALA A 331 8.02 -18.32 12.95
CA ALA A 331 8.19 -19.36 13.96
C ALA A 331 9.65 -19.76 14.23
N LEU A 332 10.64 -19.10 13.60
CA LEU A 332 12.07 -19.48 13.67
C LEU A 332 12.59 -19.67 15.10
N ASN A 333 12.18 -18.82 16.03
CA ASN A 333 12.66 -18.81 17.41
C ASN A 333 11.72 -19.55 18.40
N GLU A 334 10.68 -20.22 17.90
CA GLU A 334 9.76 -21.00 18.76
C GLU A 334 10.38 -22.37 19.11
N GLU A 335 10.13 -22.84 20.33
CA GLU A 335 10.60 -24.16 20.77
C GLU A 335 9.98 -25.31 19.96
N ASN A 336 8.66 -25.21 19.66
CA ASN A 336 7.90 -26.15 18.84
C ASN A 336 7.57 -25.51 17.48
N ARG A 337 8.61 -25.13 16.75
CA ARG A 337 8.50 -24.28 15.57
C ARG A 337 7.63 -24.86 14.47
N GLU A 338 7.62 -26.20 14.25
CA GLU A 338 6.76 -26.84 13.28
C GLU A 338 5.28 -26.66 13.62
N GLN A 339 4.91 -26.93 14.89
CA GLN A 339 3.53 -26.75 15.37
C GLN A 339 3.10 -25.28 15.26
N ARG A 340 3.98 -24.35 15.64
CA ARG A 340 3.70 -22.91 15.53
C ARG A 340 3.58 -22.45 14.09
N ALA A 341 4.43 -22.96 13.19
CA ALA A 341 4.34 -22.67 11.77
C ALA A 341 3.00 -23.14 11.19
N LEU A 342 2.50 -24.30 11.60
CA LEU A 342 1.17 -24.80 11.20
C LEU A 342 0.03 -23.90 11.69
N GLU A 343 0.07 -23.46 12.95
CA GLU A 343 -0.92 -22.53 13.51
C GLU A 343 -0.91 -21.17 12.81
N PHE A 344 0.27 -20.65 12.51
CA PHE A 344 0.43 -19.38 11.79
C PHE A 344 0.00 -19.50 10.32
N TYR A 345 0.32 -20.61 9.68
CA TYR A 345 -0.11 -20.92 8.32
C TYR A 345 -1.64 -21.02 8.23
N GLU A 346 -2.30 -21.76 9.12
CA GLU A 346 -3.76 -21.88 9.16
C GLU A 346 -4.41 -20.49 9.21
N LEU A 347 -3.92 -19.64 10.12
CA LEU A 347 -4.46 -18.30 10.33
C LEU A 347 -4.29 -17.38 9.11
N LEU A 348 -3.13 -17.45 8.42
CA LEU A 348 -2.84 -16.63 7.25
C LEU A 348 -3.56 -17.14 5.99
N SER A 349 -3.51 -18.44 5.74
CA SER A 349 -4.02 -19.06 4.51
C SER A 349 -5.55 -19.09 4.42
N SER A 350 -6.24 -19.09 5.57
CA SER A 350 -7.71 -18.98 5.67
C SER A 350 -8.22 -17.54 5.53
N PHE A 351 -7.32 -16.55 5.48
CA PHE A 351 -7.64 -15.12 5.53
C PHE A 351 -8.31 -14.65 6.82
N ASP A 352 -8.24 -15.41 7.90
CA ASP A 352 -8.78 -15.00 9.20
C ASP A 352 -8.00 -13.83 9.82
N TYR A 353 -6.73 -13.72 9.45
CA TYR A 353 -5.82 -12.63 9.83
C TYR A 353 -4.83 -12.37 8.71
N MET A 354 -4.35 -11.15 8.63
CA MET A 354 -3.27 -10.82 7.70
C MET A 354 -2.22 -9.92 8.38
N SER A 355 -0.96 -10.30 8.25
CA SER A 355 0.18 -9.49 8.68
C SER A 355 0.39 -8.29 7.76
N SER A 356 1.12 -7.29 8.24
CA SER A 356 1.48 -6.12 7.43
C SER A 356 2.33 -6.49 6.21
N THR A 357 2.30 -5.65 5.20
CA THR A 357 3.02 -5.85 3.93
C THR A 357 4.50 -6.20 4.11
N PRO A 358 5.33 -5.51 4.93
CA PRO A 358 6.73 -5.89 5.10
C PRO A 358 6.92 -7.29 5.69
N THR A 359 6.07 -7.71 6.62
CA THR A 359 6.09 -9.06 7.18
C THR A 359 5.82 -10.10 6.09
N LEU A 360 4.79 -9.88 5.27
CA LEU A 360 4.45 -10.78 4.16
C LEU A 360 5.57 -10.87 3.11
N PHE A 361 6.23 -9.75 2.80
CA PHE A 361 7.33 -9.73 1.84
C PHE A 361 8.56 -10.49 2.33
N ASN A 362 8.98 -10.23 3.57
CA ASN A 362 10.33 -10.50 4.02
C ASN A 362 10.46 -11.62 5.05
N ALA A 363 9.36 -12.13 5.64
CA ALA A 363 9.45 -13.24 6.58
C ALA A 363 10.03 -14.49 5.91
N GLY A 364 11.04 -15.11 6.52
CA GLY A 364 11.75 -16.25 5.99
C GLY A 364 12.76 -15.95 4.87
N THR A 365 13.00 -14.67 4.52
CA THR A 365 14.04 -14.26 3.57
C THR A 365 15.38 -14.00 4.27
N MET A 366 16.46 -13.80 3.49
CA MET A 366 17.79 -13.45 4.00
C MET A 366 17.82 -12.12 4.77
N HIS A 367 16.92 -11.18 4.42
CA HIS A 367 16.81 -9.86 5.04
C HIS A 367 15.39 -9.65 5.55
N SER A 368 15.11 -10.21 6.72
CA SER A 368 13.79 -10.16 7.34
C SER A 368 13.49 -8.82 8.01
N GLN A 369 13.44 -7.74 7.23
CA GLN A 369 12.88 -6.48 7.71
C GLN A 369 11.35 -6.58 7.65
N LEU A 370 10.72 -6.71 8.82
CA LEU A 370 9.30 -7.08 8.97
C LEU A 370 8.43 -5.93 9.47
N SER A 371 9.05 -4.91 10.07
CA SER A 371 8.33 -3.79 10.70
C SER A 371 7.89 -2.76 9.68
N SER A 372 6.68 -2.20 9.85
CA SER A 372 6.06 -1.31 8.88
C SER A 372 6.17 0.18 9.21
N CYS A 373 6.31 0.56 10.47
CA CYS A 373 6.18 1.93 10.92
C CYS A 373 7.32 2.34 11.84
N TYR A 374 7.88 3.54 11.58
CA TYR A 374 8.98 4.12 12.34
C TYR A 374 8.70 5.57 12.66
N LEU A 375 8.96 5.98 13.92
CA LEU A 375 8.82 7.36 14.39
C LEU A 375 10.16 7.89 14.84
N THR A 376 10.53 9.07 14.37
CA THR A 376 11.81 9.74 14.65
C THR A 376 11.59 11.17 15.13
N THR A 377 12.21 11.58 16.23
CA THR A 377 12.32 12.98 16.62
C THR A 377 13.62 13.58 16.08
N VAL A 378 13.54 14.72 15.41
CA VAL A 378 14.68 15.38 14.76
C VAL A 378 15.33 16.39 15.71
N PRO A 379 16.61 16.22 16.09
CA PRO A 379 17.30 17.17 16.99
C PRO A 379 17.58 18.52 16.35
N ASP A 380 17.70 19.59 17.18
CA ASP A 380 17.96 20.96 16.73
C ASP A 380 19.46 21.25 16.50
N ASP A 381 20.14 20.40 15.74
CA ASP A 381 21.49 20.64 15.27
C ASP A 381 21.70 20.01 13.89
N LEU A 382 22.67 20.55 13.15
CA LEU A 382 22.87 20.14 11.76
C LEU A 382 23.26 18.66 11.61
N HIS A 383 24.04 18.13 12.55
CA HIS A 383 24.45 16.73 12.55
C HIS A 383 23.24 15.82 12.80
N GLY A 384 22.42 16.17 13.80
CA GLY A 384 21.21 15.42 14.13
C GLY A 384 20.16 15.48 13.02
N ILE A 385 19.96 16.65 12.38
CA ILE A 385 19.04 16.80 11.24
C ILE A 385 19.45 15.88 10.10
N TYR A 386 20.72 15.92 9.68
CA TYR A 386 21.21 15.06 8.57
C TYR A 386 21.36 13.59 8.96
N GLY A 387 21.63 13.30 10.26
CA GLY A 387 21.55 11.97 10.82
C GLY A 387 20.16 11.35 10.69
N ALA A 388 19.12 12.11 11.10
CA ALA A 388 17.73 11.68 10.93
C ALA A 388 17.35 11.46 9.44
N LEU A 389 17.85 12.29 8.53
CA LEU A 389 17.66 12.09 7.07
C LEU A 389 18.31 10.80 6.58
N GLN A 390 19.54 10.50 7.05
CA GLN A 390 20.23 9.24 6.73
C GLN A 390 19.45 8.04 7.26
N ASP A 391 19.03 8.08 8.52
CA ASP A 391 18.23 7.01 9.14
C ASP A 391 16.93 6.79 8.39
N ASN A 392 16.23 7.88 8.02
CA ASN A 392 15.03 7.82 7.18
C ASN A 392 15.28 7.14 5.83
N ALA A 393 16.39 7.45 5.18
CA ALA A 393 16.75 6.82 3.90
C ALA A 393 16.99 5.31 4.07
N MET A 394 17.70 4.91 5.13
CA MET A 394 17.96 3.49 5.44
C MET A 394 16.67 2.72 5.76
N LEU A 395 15.79 3.30 6.59
CA LEU A 395 14.50 2.71 6.95
C LEU A 395 13.56 2.64 5.74
N SER A 396 13.53 3.67 4.90
CA SER A 396 12.72 3.70 3.67
C SER A 396 13.15 2.63 2.68
N LYS A 397 14.47 2.42 2.48
CA LYS A 397 15.01 1.36 1.61
C LYS A 397 14.41 -0.02 1.92
N TRP A 398 14.14 -0.31 3.17
CA TRP A 398 13.62 -1.59 3.65
C TRP A 398 12.10 -1.60 3.91
N ALA A 399 11.35 -0.74 3.21
CA ALA A 399 9.89 -0.67 3.22
C ALA A 399 9.24 -0.08 4.49
N GLY A 400 9.99 0.68 5.32
CA GLY A 400 9.44 1.41 6.46
C GLY A 400 8.62 2.63 6.04
N GLY A 401 7.43 2.81 6.64
CA GLY A 401 6.68 4.06 6.63
C GLY A 401 7.18 4.98 7.74
N LEU A 402 7.41 6.27 7.44
CA LEU A 402 8.12 7.17 8.33
C LEU A 402 7.22 8.30 8.87
N GLY A 403 7.27 8.52 10.19
CA GLY A 403 6.75 9.71 10.84
C GLY A 403 7.90 10.48 11.50
N ASN A 404 8.02 11.78 11.22
CA ASN A 404 9.11 12.60 11.75
C ASN A 404 8.55 13.78 12.52
N ASP A 405 8.93 13.93 13.77
CA ASP A 405 8.70 15.11 14.57
C ASP A 405 9.79 16.16 14.33
N TRP A 406 9.38 17.30 13.81
CA TRP A 406 10.25 18.44 13.49
C TRP A 406 10.15 19.57 14.51
N THR A 407 9.35 19.40 15.55
CA THR A 407 9.09 20.43 16.57
C THR A 407 10.35 20.92 17.28
N PRO A 408 11.38 20.09 17.59
CA PRO A 408 12.58 20.58 18.27
C PRO A 408 13.42 21.56 17.45
N VAL A 409 13.31 21.51 16.11
CA VAL A 409 14.14 22.35 15.22
C VAL A 409 13.70 23.80 15.30
N ARG A 410 14.65 24.69 15.64
CA ARG A 410 14.39 26.13 15.86
C ARG A 410 13.72 26.81 14.68
N GLY A 411 12.78 27.71 14.99
CA GLY A 411 12.02 28.47 14.01
C GLY A 411 12.83 29.51 13.23
N MET A 412 12.20 30.08 12.21
CA MET A 412 12.76 31.15 11.37
C MET A 412 13.15 32.37 12.21
N GLY A 413 14.33 32.91 11.94
CA GLY A 413 14.87 34.10 12.62
C GLY A 413 15.52 33.83 13.98
N ALA A 414 15.43 32.61 14.53
CA ALA A 414 16.10 32.19 15.76
C ALA A 414 17.64 32.30 15.63
N HIS A 415 18.32 32.73 16.71
CA HIS A 415 19.76 32.95 16.69
C HIS A 415 20.57 31.66 16.69
N ILE A 416 21.58 31.61 15.81
CA ILE A 416 22.53 30.48 15.70
C ILE A 416 23.85 30.91 16.33
N LYS A 417 24.17 30.42 17.56
CA LYS A 417 25.37 30.79 18.33
C LYS A 417 26.67 30.55 17.54
N GLY A 418 26.80 29.45 16.84
CA GLY A 418 28.03 29.01 16.15
C GLY A 418 28.45 29.92 14.99
N THR A 419 27.50 30.50 14.27
CA THR A 419 27.76 31.36 13.10
C THR A 419 27.38 32.81 13.33
N ASN A 420 26.80 33.16 14.52
CA ASN A 420 26.20 34.44 14.81
C ASN A 420 25.13 34.89 13.77
N GLY A 421 24.50 33.89 13.09
CA GLY A 421 23.48 34.08 12.06
C GLY A 421 22.06 33.86 12.59
N LYS A 422 21.13 33.78 11.65
CA LYS A 422 19.71 33.47 11.91
C LYS A 422 19.28 32.20 11.19
N SER A 423 18.45 31.41 11.86
CA SER A 423 17.83 30.21 11.27
C SER A 423 16.88 30.59 10.13
N GLN A 424 16.82 29.71 9.13
CA GLN A 424 15.81 29.74 8.06
C GLN A 424 14.54 28.92 8.41
N GLY A 425 14.49 28.39 9.64
CA GLY A 425 13.39 27.55 10.12
C GLY A 425 13.38 26.13 9.56
N VAL A 426 12.25 25.43 9.76
CA VAL A 426 12.09 24.01 9.39
C VAL A 426 11.89 23.79 7.90
N VAL A 427 11.26 24.73 7.18
CA VAL A 427 10.78 24.56 5.80
C VAL A 427 11.87 24.18 4.81
N PRO A 428 13.08 24.78 4.82
CA PRO A 428 14.16 24.36 3.90
C PRO A 428 14.63 22.92 4.12
N PHE A 429 14.65 22.44 5.36
CA PHE A 429 15.00 21.06 5.67
C PHE A 429 13.91 20.10 5.23
N LEU A 430 12.65 20.47 5.41
CA LEU A 430 11.51 19.67 4.94
C LEU A 430 11.53 19.48 3.41
N LYS A 431 12.02 20.46 2.66
CA LYS A 431 12.27 20.30 1.21
C LYS A 431 13.30 19.20 0.93
N VAL A 432 14.37 19.12 1.70
CA VAL A 432 15.38 18.04 1.57
C VAL A 432 14.79 16.69 1.94
N VAL A 433 13.94 16.61 2.97
CA VAL A 433 13.21 15.39 3.34
C VAL A 433 12.31 14.90 2.20
N ASN A 434 11.54 15.82 1.59
CA ASN A 434 10.70 15.53 0.43
C ASN A 434 11.51 14.91 -0.71
N ASP A 435 12.61 15.54 -1.08
CA ASP A 435 13.44 15.09 -2.20
C ASP A 435 14.17 13.77 -1.87
N THR A 436 14.54 13.54 -0.60
CA THR A 436 15.09 12.27 -0.12
C THR A 436 14.04 11.14 -0.23
N ALA A 437 12.79 11.40 0.16
CA ALA A 437 11.71 10.42 0.06
C ALA A 437 11.42 10.03 -1.40
N VAL A 438 11.53 10.98 -2.34
CA VAL A 438 11.41 10.71 -3.77
C VAL A 438 12.59 9.89 -4.30
N ALA A 439 13.81 10.18 -3.82
CA ALA A 439 15.04 9.54 -4.29
C ALA A 439 15.18 8.08 -3.80
N VAL A 440 14.74 7.78 -2.58
CA VAL A 440 14.88 6.46 -1.96
C VAL A 440 13.56 5.71 -1.96
N ASN A 441 13.40 4.77 -2.91
CA ASN A 441 12.22 3.93 -2.98
C ASN A 441 12.33 2.71 -2.05
N GLN A 442 11.19 2.11 -1.74
CA GLN A 442 11.05 0.94 -0.87
C GLN A 442 11.33 -0.35 -1.66
N GLY A 443 12.63 -0.70 -1.79
CA GLY A 443 13.07 -1.94 -2.44
C GLY A 443 12.63 -2.09 -3.91
N GLY A 444 12.40 -0.98 -4.62
CA GLY A 444 11.86 -1.00 -5.99
C GLY A 444 10.34 -1.26 -6.09
N LYS A 445 9.69 -1.63 -5.00
CA LYS A 445 8.27 -2.05 -4.97
C LYS A 445 7.28 -0.92 -4.62
N ARG A 446 7.74 0.14 -3.93
CA ARG A 446 6.96 1.31 -3.54
C ARG A 446 7.81 2.57 -3.56
N LYS A 447 7.18 3.74 -3.73
CA LYS A 447 7.85 5.03 -3.49
C LYS A 447 8.11 5.20 -1.99
N GLY A 448 9.22 5.86 -1.61
CA GLY A 448 9.45 6.29 -0.24
C GLY A 448 8.35 7.25 0.20
N ALA A 449 7.96 7.15 1.47
CA ALA A 449 6.88 7.96 2.01
C ALA A 449 7.20 8.38 3.44
N VAL A 450 7.03 9.67 3.72
CA VAL A 450 7.28 10.30 5.02
C VAL A 450 6.16 11.28 5.36
N CYS A 451 5.80 11.34 6.64
CA CYS A 451 4.94 12.38 7.21
C CYS A 451 5.74 13.24 8.19
N ALA A 452 5.78 14.54 7.97
CA ALA A 452 6.35 15.48 8.91
C ALA A 452 5.28 16.01 9.87
N TYR A 453 5.60 16.00 11.16
CA TYR A 453 4.78 16.50 12.25
C TYR A 453 5.36 17.79 12.80
N LEU A 454 4.50 18.76 13.11
CA LEU A 454 4.87 20.00 13.78
C LEU A 454 3.79 20.39 14.78
N GLU A 455 4.19 20.78 16.00
CA GLU A 455 3.26 21.25 17.02
C GLU A 455 2.69 22.63 16.67
N THR A 456 1.43 22.88 17.02
CA THR A 456 0.69 24.12 16.69
C THR A 456 1.32 25.39 17.30
N TRP A 457 2.11 25.27 18.36
CA TRP A 457 2.79 26.42 19.00
C TRP A 457 4.13 26.79 18.34
N HIS A 458 4.62 26.00 17.38
CA HIS A 458 5.89 26.28 16.73
C HIS A 458 5.82 27.54 15.86
N LEU A 459 6.88 28.37 15.89
CA LEU A 459 6.94 29.68 15.22
C LEU A 459 6.69 29.55 13.69
N ASP A 460 7.10 28.47 13.07
CA ASP A 460 6.97 28.24 11.63
C ASP A 460 5.66 27.57 11.20
N ILE A 461 4.70 27.39 12.14
CA ILE A 461 3.46 26.64 11.85
C ILE A 461 2.68 27.23 10.67
N GLU A 462 2.64 28.55 10.52
CA GLU A 462 1.89 29.22 9.46
C GLU A 462 2.46 28.92 8.06
N GLU A 463 3.78 28.73 7.93
CA GLU A 463 4.42 28.31 6.68
C GLU A 463 4.34 26.79 6.47
N PHE A 464 4.44 26.04 7.57
CA PHE A 464 4.33 24.58 7.54
C PHE A 464 2.98 24.11 6.95
N VAL A 465 1.87 24.72 7.37
CA VAL A 465 0.54 24.34 6.86
C VAL A 465 0.37 24.64 5.36
N GLU A 466 1.17 25.52 4.79
CA GLU A 466 1.15 25.88 3.37
C GLU A 466 2.08 25.01 2.48
N LEU A 467 2.81 24.05 3.07
CA LEU A 467 3.83 23.25 2.34
C LEU A 467 3.31 22.54 1.10
N ARG A 468 2.05 22.13 1.10
CA ARG A 468 1.42 21.38 -0.03
C ARG A 468 0.59 22.26 -0.98
N LYS A 469 0.62 23.56 -0.79
CA LYS A 469 -0.12 24.51 -1.62
C LYS A 469 0.43 24.52 -3.05
N ASN A 470 -0.47 24.53 -4.04
CA ASN A 470 -0.11 24.54 -5.49
C ASN A 470 0.35 25.88 -6.03
N THR A 471 0.49 26.88 -5.17
CA THR A 471 0.90 28.25 -5.51
C THR A 471 2.05 28.72 -4.64
N GLY A 472 2.81 29.73 -5.10
CA GLY A 472 3.93 30.31 -4.37
C GLY A 472 5.29 29.84 -4.88
N ASP A 473 6.33 29.92 -4.02
CA ASP A 473 7.70 29.53 -4.37
C ASP A 473 7.87 28.00 -4.18
N ASP A 474 8.10 27.27 -5.27
CA ASP A 474 8.29 25.80 -5.27
C ASP A 474 9.44 25.33 -4.35
N ARG A 475 10.44 26.18 -4.09
CA ARG A 475 11.52 25.86 -3.13
C ARG A 475 11.03 25.76 -1.70
N ARG A 476 9.84 26.26 -1.43
CA ARG A 476 9.16 26.20 -0.12
C ARG A 476 7.93 25.30 -0.13
N ARG A 477 7.85 24.39 -1.09
CA ARG A 477 6.74 23.42 -1.24
C ARG A 477 7.27 21.99 -1.23
N THR A 478 6.45 21.08 -0.69
CA THR A 478 6.75 19.65 -0.53
C THR A 478 5.55 18.83 -0.97
N HIS A 479 5.45 18.54 -2.27
CA HIS A 479 4.27 17.89 -2.85
C HIS A 479 4.25 16.37 -2.67
N ASP A 480 5.40 15.73 -2.43
CA ASP A 480 5.54 14.27 -2.32
C ASP A 480 5.57 13.80 -0.86
N MET A 481 5.70 14.72 0.10
CA MET A 481 5.73 14.45 1.53
C MET A 481 4.37 14.80 2.17
N ASN A 482 3.91 14.00 3.13
CA ASN A 482 2.73 14.30 3.92
C ASN A 482 3.08 15.19 5.11
N THR A 483 2.10 15.94 5.60
CA THR A 483 2.23 16.80 6.77
C THR A 483 1.09 16.58 7.75
N ALA A 484 1.38 16.69 9.04
CA ALA A 484 0.40 16.60 10.11
C ALA A 484 0.67 17.67 11.20
N ASN A 485 -0.38 18.23 11.72
CA ASN A 485 -0.32 19.18 12.82
C ASN A 485 -0.58 18.47 14.15
N TRP A 486 0.37 18.61 15.10
CA TRP A 486 0.31 18.04 16.43
C TRP A 486 -0.28 19.07 17.39
N VAL A 487 -1.57 18.90 17.74
CA VAL A 487 -2.43 19.91 18.34
C VAL A 487 -2.57 19.67 19.85
N PRO A 488 -2.07 20.56 20.73
CA PRO A 488 -2.31 20.47 22.16
C PRO A 488 -3.75 20.90 22.52
N ASP A 489 -4.29 20.33 23.59
CA ASP A 489 -5.64 20.61 24.09
C ASP A 489 -5.84 22.11 24.41
N LEU A 490 -4.84 22.74 24.98
CA LEU A 490 -4.87 24.19 25.28
C LEU A 490 -5.15 25.05 24.04
N PHE A 491 -4.62 24.65 22.86
CA PHE A 491 -4.92 25.34 21.59
C PHE A 491 -6.41 25.20 21.23
N MET A 492 -6.95 23.97 21.29
CA MET A 492 -8.36 23.75 21.01
C MET A 492 -9.27 24.52 21.98
N GLU A 493 -8.96 24.52 23.27
CA GLU A 493 -9.70 25.31 24.26
C GLU A 493 -9.70 26.78 23.90
N ARG A 494 -8.54 27.36 23.53
CA ARG A 494 -8.44 28.75 23.11
C ARG A 494 -9.22 29.05 21.82
N VAL A 495 -9.31 28.09 20.91
CA VAL A 495 -10.18 28.18 19.73
C VAL A 495 -11.66 28.23 20.14
N PHE A 496 -12.07 27.42 21.11
CA PHE A 496 -13.46 27.46 21.63
C PHE A 496 -13.78 28.77 22.37
N GLU A 497 -12.80 29.32 23.08
CA GLU A 497 -12.95 30.53 23.92
C GLU A 497 -12.66 31.82 23.16
N GLY A 498 -12.20 31.78 21.92
CA GLY A 498 -11.83 32.96 21.12
C GLY A 498 -10.64 33.73 21.72
N LYS A 499 -9.64 32.99 22.25
CA LYS A 499 -8.44 33.58 22.87
C LYS A 499 -7.26 33.63 21.91
N LYS A 500 -6.24 34.37 22.32
CA LYS A 500 -4.98 34.46 21.61
C LYS A 500 -4.12 33.23 21.81
N TRP A 501 -3.22 32.99 20.85
CA TRP A 501 -2.24 31.91 20.83
C TRP A 501 -0.86 32.48 20.50
N THR A 502 0.16 32.08 21.24
CA THR A 502 1.53 32.58 21.05
C THR A 502 2.38 31.50 20.40
N LEU A 503 2.98 31.83 19.30
CA LEU A 503 3.93 30.97 18.59
C LEU A 503 5.33 31.21 19.14
N PHE A 504 6.06 30.11 19.45
CA PHE A 504 7.39 30.16 20.03
C PHE A 504 8.41 29.44 19.16
N THR A 505 9.68 29.75 19.37
CA THR A 505 10.77 28.94 18.83
C THR A 505 11.30 27.98 19.91
N PRO A 506 11.42 26.69 19.61
CA PRO A 506 11.69 25.67 20.65
C PRO A 506 13.01 25.87 21.38
N ASN A 507 14.03 26.48 20.76
CA ASN A 507 15.29 26.79 21.44
C ASN A 507 15.19 27.83 22.56
N GLU A 508 14.09 28.60 22.62
CA GLU A 508 13.77 29.53 23.73
C GLU A 508 12.72 28.95 24.68
N THR A 509 11.98 27.91 24.27
CA THR A 509 10.93 27.25 25.07
C THR A 509 11.07 25.69 25.01
N PRO A 510 12.24 25.16 25.39
CA PRO A 510 12.57 23.74 25.12
C PRO A 510 11.68 22.74 25.86
N GLU A 511 11.11 23.13 27.04
CA GLU A 511 10.30 22.19 27.81
C GLU A 511 8.93 21.93 27.21
N LEU A 512 8.37 22.81 26.35
CA LEU A 512 7.03 22.61 25.76
C LEU A 512 6.89 21.34 24.95
N HIS A 513 7.94 20.92 24.27
CA HIS A 513 7.98 19.73 23.45
C HIS A 513 7.68 18.46 24.27
N ASP A 514 8.27 18.36 25.47
CA ASP A 514 8.20 17.17 26.34
C ASP A 514 7.06 17.22 27.39
N LEU A 515 6.13 18.17 27.26
CA LEU A 515 5.01 18.33 28.18
C LEU A 515 3.66 18.12 27.51
N SER A 516 2.67 17.65 28.28
CA SER A 516 1.28 17.48 27.86
C SER A 516 0.32 17.83 29.01
N GLY A 517 -0.97 18.01 28.71
CA GLY A 517 -2.01 18.30 29.69
C GLY A 517 -1.76 19.57 30.50
N GLU A 518 -2.04 19.53 31.81
CA GLU A 518 -1.87 20.68 32.74
C GLU A 518 -0.42 21.17 32.79
N ALA A 519 0.57 20.25 32.75
CA ALA A 519 1.98 20.64 32.78
C ALA A 519 2.38 21.44 31.53
N PHE A 520 1.85 21.10 30.38
CA PHE A 520 2.04 21.89 29.15
C PHE A 520 1.38 23.25 29.28
N ARG A 521 0.13 23.33 29.80
CA ARG A 521 -0.60 24.58 30.02
C ARG A 521 0.17 25.52 30.89
N ASP A 522 0.59 25.08 32.08
CA ASP A 522 1.28 25.89 33.07
C ASP A 522 2.59 26.47 32.51
N LYS A 523 3.36 25.64 31.82
CA LYS A 523 4.63 26.06 31.21
C LYS A 523 4.42 26.97 30.00
N TYR A 524 3.40 26.72 29.18
CA TYR A 524 3.07 27.59 28.05
C TYR A 524 2.66 28.98 28.50
N GLU A 525 1.82 29.09 29.53
CA GLU A 525 1.39 30.39 30.12
C GLU A 525 2.54 31.10 30.84
N GLU A 526 3.49 30.36 31.43
CA GLU A 526 4.74 30.92 31.97
C GLU A 526 5.56 31.56 30.83
N TYR A 527 5.73 30.88 29.70
CA TYR A 527 6.45 31.44 28.55
C TYR A 527 5.72 32.64 27.93
N GLU A 528 4.41 32.69 27.92
CA GLU A 528 3.66 33.87 27.49
C GLU A 528 3.96 35.09 28.38
N LYS A 529 4.06 34.90 29.70
CA LYS A 529 4.45 35.97 30.64
C LYS A 529 5.90 36.42 30.39
N LEU A 530 6.83 35.50 30.17
CA LEU A 530 8.21 35.82 29.85
C LEU A 530 8.34 36.57 28.51
N ALA A 531 7.51 36.26 27.53
CA ALA A 531 7.43 36.96 26.24
C ALA A 531 6.94 38.42 26.45
N GLN A 532 5.86 38.59 27.23
CA GLN A 532 5.32 39.91 27.57
C GLN A 532 6.32 40.79 28.38
N GLU A 533 7.14 40.17 29.22
CA GLU A 533 8.21 40.82 29.96
C GLU A 533 9.45 41.13 29.10
N GLY A 534 9.44 40.76 27.82
CA GLY A 534 10.55 40.98 26.89
C GLY A 534 11.77 40.08 27.12
N LYS A 535 11.61 38.94 27.81
CA LYS A 535 12.66 37.97 28.08
C LYS A 535 12.87 36.98 26.95
N LEU A 536 11.84 36.75 26.11
CA LEU A 536 11.94 35.98 24.89
C LEU A 536 12.08 36.91 23.68
N LYS A 537 12.89 36.50 22.70
CA LYS A 537 13.25 37.35 21.55
C LYS A 537 12.48 36.99 20.27
N ALA A 538 12.12 35.72 20.12
CA ALA A 538 11.49 35.19 18.91
C ALA A 538 10.16 34.51 19.24
N TYR A 539 9.09 35.30 19.18
CA TYR A 539 7.73 34.85 19.36
C TYR A 539 6.77 35.65 18.49
N LYS A 540 5.57 35.15 18.28
CA LYS A 540 4.49 35.83 17.55
C LYS A 540 3.15 35.51 18.20
N GLU A 541 2.36 36.53 18.51
CA GLU A 541 0.98 36.38 19.02
C GLU A 541 0.00 36.42 17.85
N VAL A 542 -0.95 35.49 17.80
CA VAL A 542 -2.01 35.36 16.79
C VAL A 542 -3.34 35.07 17.48
N GLU A 543 -4.47 35.28 16.78
CA GLU A 543 -5.76 34.79 17.22
C GLU A 543 -5.87 33.28 17.00
N ALA A 544 -6.18 32.49 18.02
CA ALA A 544 -6.24 31.02 17.91
C ALA A 544 -7.25 30.57 16.83
N GLU A 545 -8.40 31.27 16.77
CA GLU A 545 -9.45 30.97 15.76
C GLU A 545 -9.00 31.29 14.34
N GLU A 546 -8.19 32.36 14.13
CA GLU A 546 -7.64 32.69 12.80
C GLU A 546 -6.62 31.64 12.34
N LEU A 547 -5.73 31.20 13.24
CA LEU A 547 -4.79 30.10 12.93
C LEU A 547 -5.54 28.79 12.62
N TRP A 548 -6.55 28.47 13.40
CA TRP A 548 -7.40 27.31 13.18
C TRP A 548 -8.11 27.36 11.82
N ARG A 549 -8.69 28.49 11.46
CA ARG A 549 -9.29 28.69 10.13
C ARG A 549 -8.26 28.53 9.01
N LYS A 550 -7.02 29.00 9.20
CA LYS A 550 -5.93 28.83 8.24
C LYS A 550 -5.58 27.35 8.05
N ILE A 551 -5.46 26.59 9.14
CA ILE A 551 -5.20 25.15 9.11
C ILE A 551 -6.31 24.42 8.34
N LEU A 552 -7.58 24.68 8.67
CA LEU A 552 -8.73 24.07 7.99
C LEU A 552 -8.83 24.50 6.51
N SER A 553 -8.44 25.74 6.17
CA SER A 553 -8.42 26.20 4.78
C SER A 553 -7.38 25.46 3.97
N MET A 554 -6.19 25.19 4.52
CA MET A 554 -5.16 24.42 3.85
C MET A 554 -5.54 22.94 3.73
N LEU A 555 -6.14 22.38 4.76
CA LEU A 555 -6.69 21.03 4.72
C LEU A 555 -7.76 20.89 3.62
N PHE A 556 -8.65 21.86 3.47
CA PHE A 556 -9.63 21.92 2.39
C PHE A 556 -8.98 21.99 1.01
N GLU A 557 -7.95 22.83 0.86
CA GLU A 557 -7.29 23.07 -0.44
C GLU A 557 -6.40 21.88 -0.87
N THR A 558 -5.71 21.23 0.09
CA THR A 558 -4.61 20.30 -0.19
C THR A 558 -4.76 18.91 0.42
N GLY A 559 -5.76 18.67 1.27
CA GLY A 559 -5.88 17.47 2.09
C GLY A 559 -4.88 17.41 3.25
N HIS A 560 -4.12 18.49 3.52
CA HIS A 560 -3.09 18.57 4.54
C HIS A 560 -3.05 19.96 5.23
N PRO A 561 -2.49 20.05 6.44
CA PRO A 561 -1.97 18.96 7.29
C PRO A 561 -3.10 18.12 7.89
N TRP A 562 -2.83 16.86 8.21
CA TRP A 562 -3.73 16.05 9.03
C TRP A 562 -3.81 16.62 10.45
N ILE A 563 -4.93 16.39 11.14
CA ILE A 563 -5.16 16.90 12.50
C ILE A 563 -4.98 15.74 13.49
N THR A 564 -4.05 15.91 14.42
CA THR A 564 -3.72 14.93 15.46
C THR A 564 -3.65 15.62 16.82
N PHE A 565 -4.13 14.95 17.89
CA PHE A 565 -4.32 15.56 19.21
C PHE A 565 -3.28 15.07 20.21
N LYS A 566 -2.30 15.94 20.54
CA LYS A 566 -1.15 15.65 21.40
C LYS A 566 -1.55 15.04 22.73
N ASP A 567 -2.48 15.71 23.45
CA ASP A 567 -2.82 15.33 24.81
C ASP A 567 -3.60 14.01 24.89
N ALA A 568 -4.52 13.76 23.96
CA ALA A 568 -5.21 12.48 23.86
C ALA A 568 -4.24 11.32 23.61
N CYS A 569 -3.20 11.53 22.80
CA CYS A 569 -2.15 10.52 22.57
C CYS A 569 -1.34 10.27 23.85
N ASN A 570 -0.86 11.34 24.52
CA ASN A 570 0.06 11.24 25.64
C ASN A 570 -0.64 10.84 26.95
N LEU A 571 -1.77 11.48 27.29
CA LEU A 571 -2.50 11.22 28.55
C LEU A 571 -3.13 9.83 28.59
N ARG A 572 -3.36 9.22 27.43
CA ARG A 572 -3.87 7.84 27.28
C ARG A 572 -2.81 6.82 26.88
N SER A 573 -1.54 7.21 26.89
CA SER A 573 -0.44 6.27 26.61
C SER A 573 -0.16 5.39 27.82
N PRO A 574 -0.05 4.06 27.66
CA PRO A 574 0.40 3.19 28.75
C PRO A 574 1.85 3.44 29.17
N GLN A 575 2.66 4.14 28.36
CA GLN A 575 4.10 4.34 28.51
C GLN A 575 4.49 5.74 28.98
N GLN A 576 3.61 6.48 29.66
CA GLN A 576 3.85 7.87 30.13
C GLN A 576 5.14 8.02 30.96
N HIS A 577 5.58 6.98 31.66
CA HIS A 577 6.77 6.98 32.52
C HIS A 577 8.10 6.88 31.78
N THR A 578 8.09 6.50 30.50
CA THR A 578 9.33 6.33 29.71
C THR A 578 9.65 7.48 28.78
N GLY A 579 8.66 8.27 28.41
CA GLY A 579 8.82 9.38 27.47
C GLY A 579 7.52 9.90 26.92
N VAL A 580 7.63 10.86 26.01
CA VAL A 580 6.51 11.57 25.39
C VAL A 580 6.33 11.09 23.94
N ILE A 581 5.07 11.06 23.50
CA ILE A 581 4.71 10.82 22.11
C ILE A 581 4.72 12.17 21.39
N HIS A 582 5.64 12.32 20.44
CA HIS A 582 5.86 13.59 19.73
C HIS A 582 5.25 13.62 18.33
N SER A 583 4.88 12.47 17.80
CA SER A 583 4.31 12.32 16.46
C SER A 583 3.55 11.01 16.31
N SER A 584 2.99 10.80 15.14
CA SER A 584 2.50 9.50 14.69
C SER A 584 3.26 9.09 13.42
N ASN A 585 2.90 7.92 12.86
CA ASN A 585 3.46 7.42 11.60
C ASN A 585 2.80 8.07 10.36
N LEU A 586 3.11 7.52 9.20
CA LEU A 586 2.55 7.94 7.92
C LEU A 586 1.02 7.89 7.86
N CYS A 587 0.40 6.91 8.52
CA CYS A 587 -1.04 6.64 8.46
C CYS A 587 -1.78 6.98 9.76
N THR A 588 -1.11 7.61 10.72
CA THR A 588 -1.62 8.17 11.97
C THR A 588 -2.14 7.17 13.03
N GLU A 589 -1.98 5.86 12.85
CA GLU A 589 -2.41 4.85 13.83
C GLU A 589 -1.41 4.58 14.94
N ILE A 590 -0.12 4.91 14.78
CA ILE A 590 0.95 4.62 15.73
C ILE A 590 1.18 5.81 16.64
N THR A 591 1.08 5.58 17.95
CA THR A 591 1.35 6.59 18.98
C THR A 591 2.30 6.00 20.02
N LEU A 592 3.60 6.15 19.77
CA LEU A 592 4.69 5.62 20.60
C LEU A 592 5.68 6.73 20.95
N ASN A 593 6.33 6.60 22.10
CA ASN A 593 7.33 7.57 22.56
C ASN A 593 8.62 7.48 21.73
N THR A 594 9.24 8.61 21.53
CA THR A 594 10.52 8.78 20.82
C THR A 594 11.51 9.58 21.63
N SER A 595 12.81 9.38 21.38
CA SER A 595 13.89 10.18 21.97
C SER A 595 15.09 10.21 21.02
N ASN A 596 16.17 10.86 21.41
CA ASN A 596 17.41 10.87 20.61
C ASN A 596 18.00 9.44 20.42
N ASP A 597 17.77 8.54 21.37
CA ASP A 597 18.32 7.18 21.37
C ASP A 597 17.28 6.12 21.00
N GLU A 598 16.03 6.53 20.77
CA GLU A 598 14.91 5.62 20.50
C GLU A 598 14.09 6.09 19.28
N ILE A 599 14.21 5.36 18.18
CA ILE A 599 13.28 5.43 17.06
C ILE A 599 12.19 4.39 17.32
N ALA A 600 10.95 4.85 17.49
CA ALA A 600 9.86 3.94 17.78
C ALA A 600 9.52 3.07 16.57
N VAL A 601 9.23 1.79 16.82
CA VAL A 601 8.92 0.79 15.81
C VAL A 601 7.61 0.10 16.15
N CYS A 602 6.73 -0.11 15.17
CA CYS A 602 5.52 -0.91 15.37
C CYS A 602 5.33 -1.98 14.32
N ASN A 603 4.86 -3.14 14.78
CA ASN A 603 4.53 -4.30 13.97
C ASN A 603 3.03 -4.46 13.91
N LEU A 604 2.47 -4.52 12.72
CA LEU A 604 1.03 -4.45 12.47
C LEU A 604 0.46 -5.73 11.87
N GLY A 605 -0.78 -6.00 12.21
CA GLY A 605 -1.60 -7.03 11.60
C GLY A 605 -3.07 -6.77 11.87
N SER A 606 -3.96 -7.38 11.11
CA SER A 606 -5.40 -7.11 11.18
C SER A 606 -6.23 -8.39 11.13
N ILE A 607 -7.16 -8.51 12.06
CA ILE A 607 -8.17 -9.56 12.11
C ILE A 607 -9.25 -9.28 11.04
N ASN A 608 -9.65 -10.30 10.32
CA ASN A 608 -10.76 -10.28 9.38
C ASN A 608 -12.08 -10.46 10.14
N ILE A 609 -12.80 -9.37 10.39
CA ILE A 609 -14.05 -9.42 11.17
C ILE A 609 -15.15 -10.27 10.49
N PRO A 610 -15.44 -10.15 9.18
CA PRO A 610 -16.39 -11.02 8.49
C PRO A 610 -16.21 -12.53 8.76
N ASN A 611 -14.97 -13.02 8.72
CA ASN A 611 -14.67 -14.43 8.94
C ASN A 611 -14.87 -14.89 10.40
N HIS A 612 -15.09 -13.95 11.31
CA HIS A 612 -15.38 -14.21 12.73
C HIS A 612 -16.85 -13.96 13.09
N LEU A 613 -17.75 -13.93 12.11
CA LEU A 613 -19.19 -13.95 12.33
C LEU A 613 -19.73 -15.39 12.19
N ASP A 614 -20.64 -15.76 13.07
CA ASP A 614 -21.40 -17.01 12.97
C ASP A 614 -22.52 -16.90 11.91
N ALA A 615 -23.25 -17.97 11.69
CA ALA A 615 -24.34 -18.01 10.71
C ALA A 615 -25.51 -17.03 11.03
N GLU A 616 -25.63 -16.62 12.28
CA GLU A 616 -26.62 -15.65 12.77
C GLU A 616 -26.08 -14.20 12.72
N GLY A 617 -24.83 -14.01 12.30
CA GLY A 617 -24.16 -12.71 12.21
C GLY A 617 -23.63 -12.18 13.54
N ASN A 618 -23.47 -13.02 14.57
CA ASN A 618 -22.83 -12.64 15.83
C ASN A 618 -21.33 -12.95 15.78
N LEU A 619 -20.54 -12.27 16.62
CA LEU A 619 -19.11 -12.57 16.74
C LEU A 619 -18.88 -13.94 17.38
N ASP A 620 -18.20 -14.84 16.67
CA ASP A 620 -17.72 -16.13 17.17
C ASP A 620 -16.55 -15.89 18.12
N LYS A 621 -16.87 -15.86 19.41
CA LYS A 621 -15.91 -15.50 20.46
C LYS A 621 -14.78 -16.54 20.61
N GLU A 622 -15.07 -17.83 20.42
CA GLU A 622 -14.07 -18.89 20.55
C GLU A 622 -13.06 -18.83 19.41
N LYS A 623 -13.54 -18.72 18.18
CA LYS A 623 -12.69 -18.54 16.99
C LYS A 623 -11.88 -17.27 17.10
N LEU A 624 -12.50 -16.16 17.50
CA LEU A 624 -11.85 -14.87 17.65
C LEU A 624 -10.74 -14.91 18.71
N GLU A 625 -10.99 -15.53 19.88
CA GLU A 625 -9.99 -15.65 20.95
C GLU A 625 -8.79 -16.50 20.51
N LYS A 626 -9.03 -17.66 19.86
CA LYS A 626 -7.96 -18.49 19.27
C LYS A 626 -7.09 -17.67 18.31
N ASN A 627 -7.72 -16.98 17.38
CA ASN A 627 -7.06 -16.28 16.30
C ASN A 627 -6.32 -15.02 16.78
N VAL A 628 -6.92 -14.23 17.68
CA VAL A 628 -6.26 -13.08 18.32
C VAL A 628 -5.05 -13.54 19.13
N THR A 629 -5.16 -14.60 19.91
CA THR A 629 -4.04 -15.14 20.71
C THR A 629 -2.87 -15.57 19.82
N THR A 630 -3.15 -16.27 18.72
CA THR A 630 -2.13 -16.67 17.74
C THR A 630 -1.49 -15.44 17.08
N ALA A 631 -2.29 -14.46 16.65
CA ALA A 631 -1.83 -13.26 16.00
C ALA A 631 -0.96 -12.37 16.91
N ILE A 632 -1.30 -12.23 18.20
CA ILE A 632 -0.47 -11.51 19.19
C ILE A 632 0.90 -12.17 19.31
N ARG A 633 0.96 -13.52 19.37
CA ARG A 633 2.24 -14.25 19.37
C ARG A 633 3.05 -14.00 18.09
N MET A 634 2.41 -14.04 16.92
CA MET A 634 3.06 -13.73 15.64
C MET A 634 3.67 -12.32 15.65
N LEU A 635 2.92 -11.33 16.13
CA LEU A 635 3.38 -9.93 16.20
C LEU A 635 4.52 -9.75 17.20
N ASP A 636 4.50 -10.43 18.36
CA ASP A 636 5.61 -10.42 19.32
C ASP A 636 6.86 -11.08 18.74
N ASN A 637 6.71 -12.19 18.00
CA ASN A 637 7.83 -12.88 17.35
C ASN A 637 8.54 -12.00 16.32
N VAL A 638 7.81 -11.14 15.61
CA VAL A 638 8.40 -10.19 14.66
C VAL A 638 9.51 -9.38 15.31
N ILE A 639 9.34 -8.94 16.56
CA ILE A 639 10.32 -8.10 17.27
C ILE A 639 11.69 -8.80 17.38
N ASP A 640 11.68 -10.11 17.66
CA ASP A 640 12.89 -10.89 17.91
C ASP A 640 13.63 -11.34 16.64
N ILE A 641 12.95 -11.35 15.49
CA ILE A 641 13.49 -11.83 14.21
C ILE A 641 13.64 -10.72 13.18
N ASN A 642 13.19 -9.50 13.48
CA ASN A 642 13.26 -8.36 12.58
C ASN A 642 14.72 -7.90 12.35
N TYR A 643 15.06 -7.61 11.10
CA TYR A 643 16.30 -6.91 10.78
C TYR A 643 16.15 -5.41 11.05
N TYR A 644 17.00 -4.85 11.88
CA TYR A 644 17.01 -3.43 12.22
C TYR A 644 18.09 -2.69 11.43
N ALA A 645 17.67 -1.80 10.53
CA ALA A 645 18.60 -1.01 9.72
C ALA A 645 19.34 0.08 10.52
N VAL A 646 18.79 0.49 11.67
CA VAL A 646 19.37 1.51 12.55
C VAL A 646 19.29 1.06 14.02
N PRO A 647 20.36 1.29 14.83
CA PRO A 647 20.44 0.80 16.21
C PRO A 647 19.37 1.37 17.15
N GLN A 648 18.96 2.61 16.93
CA GLN A 648 17.94 3.28 17.76
C GLN A 648 16.57 2.58 17.64
N ALA A 649 16.26 2.02 16.47
CA ALA A 649 15.03 1.25 16.25
C ALA A 649 15.08 -0.10 16.99
N GLU A 650 16.23 -0.78 16.95
CA GLU A 650 16.47 -2.02 17.70
C GLU A 650 16.32 -1.78 19.22
N ASN A 651 17.02 -0.75 19.74
CA ASN A 651 16.97 -0.38 21.15
C ASN A 651 15.52 -0.14 21.62
N SER A 652 14.76 0.70 20.93
CA SER A 652 13.39 1.01 21.27
C SER A 652 12.49 -0.24 21.23
N ASN A 653 12.59 -1.03 20.16
CA ASN A 653 11.69 -2.17 19.95
C ASN A 653 11.93 -3.30 20.97
N PHE A 654 13.17 -3.62 21.30
CA PHE A 654 13.47 -4.60 22.35
C PHE A 654 13.11 -4.11 23.74
N LYS A 655 13.27 -2.81 24.02
CA LYS A 655 12.97 -2.25 25.34
C LYS A 655 11.47 -2.22 25.63
N HIS A 656 10.65 -1.85 24.65
CA HIS A 656 9.22 -1.60 24.84
C HIS A 656 8.33 -2.68 24.26
N ARG A 657 8.76 -3.39 23.24
CA ARG A 657 8.01 -4.45 22.53
C ARG A 657 6.59 -4.04 22.10
N PRO A 658 6.39 -2.87 21.45
CA PRO A 658 5.05 -2.48 21.01
C PRO A 658 4.60 -3.28 19.80
N ILE A 659 3.32 -3.59 19.75
CA ILE A 659 2.64 -4.20 18.62
C ILE A 659 1.33 -3.47 18.35
N GLY A 660 0.75 -3.65 17.17
CA GLY A 660 -0.52 -3.03 16.78
C GLY A 660 -1.45 -4.03 16.09
N MET A 661 -2.34 -4.62 16.88
CA MET A 661 -3.44 -5.42 16.36
C MET A 661 -4.57 -4.51 15.91
N GLY A 662 -4.98 -4.65 14.64
CA GLY A 662 -6.12 -3.95 14.07
C GLY A 662 -7.21 -4.91 13.57
N ILE A 663 -8.17 -4.35 12.85
CA ILE A 663 -9.26 -5.06 12.20
C ILE A 663 -9.38 -4.64 10.73
N MET A 664 -9.98 -5.48 9.89
CA MET A 664 -10.35 -5.17 8.51
C MET A 664 -11.70 -5.79 8.15
N GLY A 665 -12.34 -5.29 7.10
CA GLY A 665 -13.64 -5.78 6.66
C GLY A 665 -14.80 -5.35 7.56
N PHE A 666 -14.67 -4.23 8.29
CA PHE A 666 -15.74 -3.76 9.16
C PHE A 666 -17.04 -3.48 8.38
N GLN A 667 -16.92 -2.89 7.20
CA GLN A 667 -18.08 -2.62 6.34
C GLN A 667 -18.71 -3.93 5.80
N ASP A 668 -17.88 -4.95 5.44
CA ASP A 668 -18.39 -6.25 5.00
C ASP A 668 -19.18 -6.94 6.14
N ALA A 669 -18.69 -6.85 7.38
CA ALA A 669 -19.43 -7.34 8.54
C ALA A 669 -20.76 -6.64 8.73
N LEU A 670 -20.84 -5.32 8.50
CA LEU A 670 -22.08 -4.58 8.52
C LEU A 670 -23.05 -5.04 7.42
N TYR A 671 -22.58 -5.35 6.21
CA TYR A 671 -23.38 -5.90 5.14
C TYR A 671 -23.98 -7.27 5.50
N ILE A 672 -23.15 -8.18 6.04
CA ILE A 672 -23.60 -9.49 6.52
C ILE A 672 -24.69 -9.34 7.59
N LYS A 673 -24.53 -8.39 8.50
CA LYS A 673 -25.50 -8.07 9.55
C LYS A 673 -26.71 -7.27 9.06
N LYS A 674 -26.72 -6.83 7.80
CA LYS A 674 -27.72 -5.92 7.21
C LYS A 674 -27.89 -4.62 8.02
N ILE A 675 -26.77 -4.05 8.51
CA ILE A 675 -26.72 -2.81 9.30
C ILE A 675 -26.17 -1.67 8.44
N PRO A 676 -26.92 -0.59 8.20
CA PRO A 676 -26.39 0.60 7.53
C PRO A 676 -25.26 1.25 8.36
N TYR A 677 -24.19 1.70 7.71
CA TYR A 677 -23.07 2.37 8.41
C TYR A 677 -23.53 3.61 9.17
N ALA A 678 -24.41 4.40 8.58
CA ALA A 678 -25.01 5.59 9.18
C ALA A 678 -26.14 5.22 10.17
N SER A 679 -25.81 4.51 11.26
CA SER A 679 -26.78 4.08 12.27
C SER A 679 -26.14 3.87 13.65
N GLU A 680 -26.94 4.00 14.70
CA GLU A 680 -26.54 3.65 16.07
C GLU A 680 -26.12 2.17 16.19
N ALA A 681 -26.77 1.27 15.45
CA ALA A 681 -26.42 -0.15 15.46
C ALA A 681 -24.99 -0.40 14.92
N ALA A 682 -24.54 0.37 13.92
CA ALA A 682 -23.17 0.31 13.43
C ALA A 682 -22.15 0.85 14.47
N VAL A 683 -22.52 1.91 15.19
CA VAL A 683 -21.73 2.47 16.29
C VAL A 683 -21.62 1.47 17.43
N ASP A 684 -22.71 0.80 17.80
CA ASP A 684 -22.71 -0.25 18.83
C ASP A 684 -21.89 -1.47 18.41
N PHE A 685 -21.95 -1.88 17.15
CA PHE A 685 -21.12 -2.97 16.63
C PHE A 685 -19.63 -2.60 16.56
N ALA A 686 -19.30 -1.34 16.25
CA ALA A 686 -17.94 -0.83 16.32
C ALA A 686 -17.36 -0.92 17.76
N ASP A 687 -18.19 -0.60 18.73
CA ASP A 687 -17.88 -0.74 20.16
C ASP A 687 -17.67 -2.20 20.57
N GLU A 688 -18.65 -3.07 20.31
CA GLU A 688 -18.64 -4.47 20.69
C GLU A 688 -17.45 -5.23 20.08
N SER A 689 -17.24 -5.09 18.77
CA SER A 689 -16.17 -5.80 18.07
C SER A 689 -14.78 -5.38 18.58
N MET A 690 -14.59 -4.07 18.82
CA MET A 690 -13.31 -3.57 19.31
C MET A 690 -13.06 -3.91 20.77
N GLU A 691 -14.10 -3.90 21.64
CA GLU A 691 -14.01 -4.34 23.01
C GLU A 691 -13.51 -5.78 23.10
N LEU A 692 -14.11 -6.70 22.31
CA LEU A 692 -13.72 -8.11 22.27
C LEU A 692 -12.27 -8.29 21.81
N VAL A 693 -11.89 -7.69 20.69
CA VAL A 693 -10.53 -7.85 20.15
C VAL A 693 -9.48 -7.26 21.11
N SER A 694 -9.75 -6.10 21.72
CA SER A 694 -8.84 -5.48 22.69
C SER A 694 -8.70 -6.31 23.96
N TYR A 695 -9.81 -6.79 24.51
CA TYR A 695 -9.81 -7.66 25.68
C TYR A 695 -8.95 -8.92 25.46
N MET A 696 -9.17 -9.60 24.33
CA MET A 696 -8.44 -10.81 23.95
C MET A 696 -6.96 -10.53 23.69
N ALA A 697 -6.63 -9.41 23.06
CA ALA A 697 -5.26 -9.00 22.77
C ALA A 697 -4.46 -8.72 24.05
N ILE A 698 -5.04 -7.98 25.00
CA ILE A 698 -4.42 -7.70 26.30
C ILE A 698 -4.27 -9.00 27.10
N ASN A 699 -5.31 -9.87 27.08
CA ASN A 699 -5.27 -11.17 27.72
C ASN A 699 -4.13 -12.04 27.18
N ALA A 700 -3.99 -12.11 25.83
CA ALA A 700 -2.93 -12.86 25.15
C ALA A 700 -1.52 -12.32 25.44
N SER A 701 -1.35 -10.98 25.44
CA SER A 701 -0.08 -10.37 25.79
C SER A 701 0.32 -10.62 27.25
N SER A 702 -0.66 -10.65 28.16
CA SER A 702 -0.41 -11.02 29.56
C SER A 702 -0.02 -12.50 29.72
N ASP A 703 -0.63 -13.40 28.92
CA ASP A 703 -0.23 -14.82 28.91
C ASP A 703 1.20 -15.02 28.35
N LEU A 704 1.57 -14.26 27.30
CA LEU A 704 2.93 -14.23 26.80
C LEU A 704 3.92 -13.68 27.85
N ALA A 705 3.53 -12.69 28.65
CA ALA A 705 4.36 -12.19 29.73
C ALA A 705 4.63 -13.27 30.80
N LYS A 706 3.64 -14.10 31.11
CA LYS A 706 3.82 -15.25 31.99
C LYS A 706 4.77 -16.29 31.41
N GLU A 707 4.73 -16.51 30.09
CA GLU A 707 5.57 -17.46 29.36
C GLU A 707 7.02 -16.95 29.18
N ARG A 708 7.19 -15.67 28.76
CA ARG A 708 8.45 -15.11 28.24
C ARG A 708 9.00 -13.94 29.05
N GLY A 709 8.32 -13.52 30.11
CA GLY A 709 8.60 -12.30 30.87
C GLY A 709 7.99 -11.05 30.27
N SER A 710 7.78 -10.05 31.12
CA SER A 710 7.29 -8.73 30.71
C SER A 710 8.33 -7.97 29.88
N TYR A 711 7.89 -6.98 29.09
CA TYR A 711 8.80 -6.08 28.40
C TYR A 711 9.63 -5.26 29.41
N SER A 712 10.84 -4.84 29.02
CA SER A 712 11.85 -4.30 29.96
C SER A 712 11.40 -3.03 30.69
N SER A 713 10.58 -2.18 30.06
CA SER A 713 10.06 -0.94 30.68
C SER A 713 8.64 -1.08 31.25
N TYR A 714 8.24 -2.29 31.68
CA TYR A 714 6.91 -2.52 32.23
C TYR A 714 6.65 -1.78 33.56
N GLU A 715 7.65 -1.80 34.47
CA GLU A 715 7.51 -1.15 35.78
C GLU A 715 7.33 0.36 35.66
N GLY A 716 6.31 0.88 36.31
CA GLY A 716 5.90 2.30 36.23
C GLY A 716 4.90 2.62 35.12
N SER A 717 4.64 1.64 34.22
CA SER A 717 3.62 1.80 33.16
C SER A 717 2.19 1.88 33.76
N LEU A 718 1.24 2.38 32.98
CA LEU A 718 -0.18 2.31 33.38
C LEU A 718 -0.63 0.85 33.57
N TRP A 719 -0.09 -0.10 32.77
CA TRP A 719 -0.34 -1.54 32.95
C TRP A 719 0.05 -2.03 34.35
N SER A 720 1.25 -1.65 34.82
CA SER A 720 1.74 -2.05 36.14
C SER A 720 0.92 -1.44 37.29
N GLN A 721 0.26 -0.31 37.02
CA GLN A 721 -0.67 0.35 37.93
C GLN A 721 -2.10 -0.23 37.85
N GLY A 722 -2.38 -1.13 36.90
CA GLY A 722 -3.71 -1.67 36.64
C GLY A 722 -4.65 -0.66 35.95
N ILE A 723 -4.10 0.30 35.26
CA ILE A 723 -4.87 1.29 34.47
C ILE A 723 -4.95 0.79 33.03
N LEU A 724 -6.13 0.37 32.60
CA LEU A 724 -6.40 -0.18 31.29
C LEU A 724 -6.83 0.94 30.30
N PRO A 725 -6.94 0.68 28.99
CA PRO A 725 -7.29 1.74 28.02
C PRO A 725 -8.54 2.54 28.36
N LEU A 726 -9.60 1.89 28.82
CA LEU A 726 -10.83 2.56 29.26
C LEU A 726 -10.60 3.53 30.43
N ASP A 727 -9.82 3.10 31.43
CA ASP A 727 -9.53 3.91 32.62
C ASP A 727 -8.73 5.18 32.27
N SER A 728 -7.91 5.09 31.22
CA SER A 728 -7.12 6.23 30.77
C SER A 728 -7.96 7.43 30.28
N ILE A 729 -9.25 7.22 30.00
CA ILE A 729 -10.20 8.28 29.68
C ILE A 729 -10.40 9.22 30.87
N GLU A 730 -10.40 8.70 32.10
CA GLU A 730 -10.52 9.54 33.29
C GLU A 730 -9.32 10.46 33.49
N ILE A 731 -8.12 10.01 33.08
CA ILE A 731 -6.92 10.84 33.09
C ILE A 731 -7.10 12.01 32.10
N LEU A 732 -7.58 11.71 30.88
CA LEU A 732 -7.85 12.73 29.87
C LEU A 732 -8.94 13.72 30.34
N GLU A 733 -10.04 13.23 30.88
CA GLU A 733 -11.12 14.07 31.40
C GLU A 733 -10.66 15.04 32.51
N LYS A 734 -9.88 14.53 33.46
CA LYS A 734 -9.35 15.33 34.56
C LYS A 734 -8.47 16.46 34.06
N GLN A 735 -7.64 16.22 33.06
CA GLN A 735 -6.66 17.20 32.56
C GLN A 735 -7.22 18.12 31.48
N ARG A 736 -8.12 17.67 30.64
CA ARG A 736 -8.78 18.48 29.60
C ARG A 736 -9.94 19.31 30.15
N GLY A 737 -10.60 18.81 31.18
CA GLY A 737 -11.83 19.36 31.74
C GLY A 737 -13.11 18.70 31.22
N ASN A 738 -14.03 18.36 32.11
CA ASN A 738 -15.23 17.56 31.78
C ASN A 738 -16.13 18.22 30.73
N GLN A 739 -16.08 19.54 30.57
CA GLN A 739 -16.86 20.26 29.55
C GLN A 739 -16.34 20.08 28.13
N TYR A 740 -15.14 19.52 27.94
CA TYR A 740 -14.47 19.32 26.66
C TYR A 740 -14.30 17.85 26.29
N ILE A 741 -15.04 16.94 26.93
CA ILE A 741 -14.98 15.52 26.61
C ILE A 741 -16.37 14.89 26.70
N GLU A 742 -16.72 14.18 25.64
CA GLU A 742 -17.99 13.46 25.50
C GLU A 742 -17.69 12.06 24.97
N VAL A 743 -17.29 11.14 25.85
CA VAL A 743 -16.91 9.76 25.50
C VAL A 743 -17.79 8.77 26.25
N ASP A 744 -18.31 7.78 25.55
CA ASP A 744 -18.99 6.63 26.15
C ASP A 744 -18.01 5.78 26.99
N LYS A 745 -18.46 5.30 28.15
CA LYS A 745 -17.65 4.48 29.06
C LYS A 745 -18.29 3.12 29.38
N THR A 746 -19.30 2.73 28.65
CA THR A 746 -19.96 1.44 28.85
C THR A 746 -19.07 0.28 28.50
N THR A 747 -19.22 -0.84 29.22
CA THR A 747 -18.47 -2.10 29.01
C THR A 747 -19.44 -3.28 28.97
N ARG A 748 -19.02 -4.36 28.30
CA ARG A 748 -19.77 -5.61 28.18
C ARG A 748 -19.05 -6.79 28.83
N LEU A 749 -17.71 -6.66 29.03
CA LEU A 749 -16.83 -7.72 29.53
C LEU A 749 -16.38 -7.47 30.97
N ASP A 750 -15.84 -8.49 31.62
CA ASP A 750 -15.27 -8.39 32.96
C ASP A 750 -13.83 -7.84 32.91
N TRP A 751 -13.71 -6.55 32.78
CA TRP A 751 -12.44 -5.84 32.75
C TRP A 751 -11.70 -5.90 34.09
N GLU A 752 -12.39 -6.14 35.23
CA GLU A 752 -11.74 -6.24 36.53
C GLU A 752 -10.91 -7.52 36.66
N ALA A 753 -11.42 -8.64 36.15
CA ALA A 753 -10.66 -9.88 36.09
C ALA A 753 -9.40 -9.75 35.23
N LEU A 754 -9.49 -9.06 34.08
CA LEU A 754 -8.33 -8.80 33.23
C LEU A 754 -7.32 -7.84 33.90
N ARG A 755 -7.78 -6.82 34.63
CA ARG A 755 -6.94 -5.90 35.40
C ARG A 755 -6.08 -6.64 36.42
N GLU A 756 -6.68 -7.50 37.21
CA GLU A 756 -5.96 -8.31 38.21
C GLU A 756 -4.96 -9.27 37.53
N LYS A 757 -5.32 -9.84 36.38
CA LYS A 757 -4.41 -10.66 35.59
C LYS A 757 -3.19 -9.88 35.12
N VAL A 758 -3.39 -8.70 34.53
CA VAL A 758 -2.30 -7.82 34.03
C VAL A 758 -1.37 -7.40 35.18
N LYS A 759 -1.91 -7.03 36.33
CA LYS A 759 -1.13 -6.67 37.54
C LYS A 759 -0.27 -7.81 38.05
N THR A 760 -0.77 -9.06 37.99
CA THR A 760 -0.10 -10.22 38.55
C THR A 760 0.86 -10.91 37.59
N GLN A 761 0.55 -10.94 36.29
CA GLN A 761 1.36 -11.60 35.27
C GLN A 761 2.23 -10.64 34.48
N GLY A 762 1.88 -9.34 34.44
CA GLY A 762 2.51 -8.34 33.60
C GLY A 762 1.96 -8.32 32.16
N MET A 763 2.64 -7.56 31.31
CA MET A 763 2.38 -7.49 29.87
C MET A 763 3.67 -7.80 29.10
N ARG A 764 3.56 -8.57 28.02
CA ARG A 764 4.67 -8.83 27.11
C ARG A 764 4.97 -7.64 26.22
N ASN A 765 3.93 -6.89 25.86
CA ASN A 765 3.97 -5.78 24.92
C ASN A 765 3.53 -4.48 25.59
N SER A 766 4.22 -3.38 25.33
CA SER A 766 3.88 -2.06 25.88
C SER A 766 2.58 -1.51 25.30
N ASN A 767 2.29 -1.84 24.07
CA ASN A 767 1.07 -1.50 23.33
C ASN A 767 0.60 -2.74 22.59
N THR A 768 -0.72 -2.87 22.42
CA THR A 768 -1.33 -4.05 21.78
C THR A 768 -2.19 -3.69 20.57
N MET A 769 -2.83 -2.52 20.56
CA MET A 769 -3.89 -2.17 19.61
C MET A 769 -3.58 -0.95 18.78
N ALA A 770 -3.64 -1.11 17.46
CA ALA A 770 -3.59 -0.02 16.48
C ALA A 770 -4.36 -0.43 15.21
N ILE A 771 -5.24 0.42 14.69
CA ILE A 771 -5.98 0.12 13.45
C ILE A 771 -5.29 0.78 12.27
N ALA A 772 -4.62 -0.04 11.45
CA ALA A 772 -3.98 0.38 10.21
C ALA A 772 -4.98 0.49 9.03
N PRO A 773 -4.66 1.23 7.94
CA PRO A 773 -5.56 1.39 6.80
C PRO A 773 -5.84 0.11 6.00
N THR A 774 -5.01 -0.91 6.10
CA THR A 774 -5.07 -2.21 5.41
C THR A 774 -5.17 -2.16 3.87
N ALA A 775 -4.79 -1.05 3.26
CA ALA A 775 -5.02 -0.74 1.84
C ALA A 775 -4.56 -1.82 0.84
N THR A 776 -3.54 -2.61 1.17
CA THR A 776 -3.02 -3.68 0.29
C THR A 776 -3.47 -5.06 0.76
N ILE A 777 -3.41 -5.33 2.07
CA ILE A 777 -3.78 -6.65 2.59
C ILE A 777 -5.28 -6.94 2.45
N ALA A 778 -6.14 -5.92 2.53
CA ALA A 778 -7.56 -6.05 2.23
C ALA A 778 -7.82 -6.43 0.76
N ASN A 779 -6.97 -6.00 -0.20
CA ASN A 779 -7.08 -6.45 -1.59
C ASN A 779 -6.76 -7.94 -1.75
N ILE A 780 -5.76 -8.45 -0.98
CA ILE A 780 -5.39 -9.88 -1.00
C ILE A 780 -6.58 -10.73 -0.54
N THR A 781 -7.25 -10.29 0.52
CA THR A 781 -8.37 -11.02 1.14
C THR A 781 -9.73 -10.73 0.50
N GLY A 782 -9.81 -9.78 -0.43
CA GLY A 782 -11.07 -9.40 -1.10
C GLY A 782 -12.06 -8.61 -0.25
N LEU A 783 -11.58 -7.91 0.80
CA LEU A 783 -12.40 -7.19 1.77
C LEU A 783 -12.38 -5.68 1.57
N THR A 784 -13.33 -5.00 2.19
CA THR A 784 -13.25 -3.55 2.43
C THR A 784 -12.09 -3.21 3.37
N GLN A 785 -11.50 -2.03 3.17
CA GLN A 785 -10.33 -1.62 3.92
C GLN A 785 -10.68 -1.26 5.35
N SER A 786 -9.97 -1.85 6.33
CA SER A 786 -9.97 -1.43 7.72
C SER A 786 -11.39 -1.22 8.30
N ILE A 787 -11.67 0.02 8.69
CA ILE A 787 -12.93 0.51 9.28
C ILE A 787 -13.71 1.41 8.32
N GLU A 788 -13.28 1.47 7.06
CA GLU A 788 -13.79 2.39 6.06
C GLU A 788 -15.18 1.97 5.56
N PRO A 789 -16.10 2.92 5.29
CA PRO A 789 -17.25 2.63 4.46
C PRO A 789 -16.83 2.39 3.00
N THR A 790 -17.64 1.68 2.24
CA THR A 790 -17.34 1.39 0.83
C THR A 790 -17.20 2.68 0.03
N TYR A 791 -16.07 2.85 -0.66
CA TYR A 791 -15.80 4.05 -1.45
C TYR A 791 -16.80 4.24 -2.60
N SER A 792 -17.08 3.17 -3.33
CA SER A 792 -18.01 3.11 -4.45
C SER A 792 -18.44 1.65 -4.67
N ASN A 793 -19.69 1.40 -5.04
CA ASN A 793 -20.19 0.04 -5.24
C ASN A 793 -19.74 -0.59 -6.57
N LEU A 794 -19.32 0.21 -7.53
CA LEU A 794 -18.73 -0.21 -8.81
C LEU A 794 -17.72 0.84 -9.24
N PHE A 795 -16.46 0.46 -9.40
CA PHE A 795 -15.40 1.37 -9.85
C PHE A 795 -14.22 0.61 -10.47
N VAL A 796 -13.40 1.31 -11.21
CA VAL A 796 -12.13 0.80 -11.72
C VAL A 796 -11.01 1.23 -10.78
N LYS A 797 -10.31 0.26 -10.21
CA LYS A 797 -9.15 0.48 -9.37
C LYS A 797 -7.90 0.37 -10.23
N SER A 798 -7.19 1.48 -10.40
CA SER A 798 -5.89 1.52 -11.09
C SER A 798 -4.76 1.43 -10.07
N ASN A 799 -3.80 0.55 -10.30
CA ASN A 799 -2.57 0.44 -9.52
C ASN A 799 -1.38 0.06 -10.42
N LEU A 800 -0.22 -0.20 -9.85
CA LEU A 800 0.98 -0.60 -10.63
C LEU A 800 0.80 -1.94 -11.38
N SER A 801 -0.14 -2.78 -10.95
CA SER A 801 -0.47 -4.08 -11.54
C SER A 801 -1.51 -3.98 -12.66
N GLY A 802 -2.09 -2.79 -12.88
CA GLY A 802 -3.10 -2.57 -13.93
C GLY A 802 -4.41 -1.98 -13.41
N GLU A 803 -5.46 -2.15 -14.19
CA GLU A 803 -6.82 -1.69 -13.88
C GLU A 803 -7.72 -2.88 -13.56
N PHE A 804 -8.49 -2.76 -12.50
CA PHE A 804 -9.37 -3.81 -11.97
C PHE A 804 -10.78 -3.27 -11.79
N THR A 805 -11.76 -3.92 -12.39
CA THR A 805 -13.16 -3.67 -12.07
C THR A 805 -13.46 -4.27 -10.70
N VAL A 806 -13.82 -3.42 -9.75
CA VAL A 806 -14.21 -3.79 -8.39
C VAL A 806 -15.71 -3.56 -8.24
N ILE A 807 -16.42 -4.60 -7.87
CA ILE A 807 -17.86 -4.59 -7.63
C ILE A 807 -18.12 -5.03 -6.19
N ASN A 808 -19.05 -4.36 -5.53
CA ASN A 808 -19.52 -4.78 -4.21
C ASN A 808 -20.39 -6.03 -4.33
N MET A 809 -19.84 -7.20 -3.99
CA MET A 809 -20.52 -8.49 -4.11
C MET A 809 -21.78 -8.56 -3.24
N HIS A 810 -21.75 -7.98 -2.04
CA HIS A 810 -22.92 -7.93 -1.14
C HIS A 810 -24.09 -7.14 -1.76
N LEU A 811 -23.79 -6.08 -2.51
CA LEU A 811 -24.83 -5.34 -3.26
C LEU A 811 -25.38 -6.20 -4.40
N VAL A 812 -24.51 -6.89 -5.14
CA VAL A 812 -24.93 -7.77 -6.24
C VAL A 812 -25.91 -8.84 -5.74
N ASP A 813 -25.57 -9.50 -4.64
CA ASP A 813 -26.40 -10.54 -4.04
C ASP A 813 -27.76 -9.95 -3.59
N ALA A 814 -27.75 -8.81 -2.89
CA ALA A 814 -28.96 -8.13 -2.47
C ALA A 814 -29.87 -7.71 -3.65
N LEU A 815 -29.28 -7.27 -4.76
CA LEU A 815 -30.02 -6.90 -5.97
C LEU A 815 -30.52 -8.14 -6.75
N LYS A 816 -29.76 -9.25 -6.76
CA LYS A 816 -30.22 -10.53 -7.31
C LYS A 816 -31.40 -11.10 -6.53
N GLU A 817 -31.42 -11.00 -5.20
CA GLU A 817 -32.55 -11.43 -4.35
C GLU A 817 -33.88 -10.77 -4.73
N ILE A 818 -33.84 -9.57 -5.33
CA ILE A 818 -35.02 -8.80 -5.75
C ILE A 818 -35.14 -8.65 -7.27
N ASP A 819 -34.43 -9.46 -8.06
CA ASP A 819 -34.42 -9.44 -9.54
C ASP A 819 -34.08 -8.06 -10.14
N MET A 820 -33.16 -7.31 -9.50
CA MET A 820 -32.73 -5.98 -9.95
C MET A 820 -31.29 -5.89 -10.44
N TRP A 821 -30.51 -6.99 -10.42
CA TRP A 821 -29.19 -7.03 -11.02
C TRP A 821 -29.31 -7.30 -12.52
N ASP A 822 -29.17 -6.27 -13.33
CA ASP A 822 -29.29 -6.30 -14.78
C ASP A 822 -28.34 -5.30 -15.46
N GLU A 823 -28.23 -5.33 -16.79
CA GLU A 823 -27.37 -4.41 -17.55
C GLU A 823 -27.70 -2.93 -17.31
N VAL A 824 -28.96 -2.61 -17.01
CA VAL A 824 -29.40 -1.23 -16.71
C VAL A 824 -28.85 -0.81 -15.35
N MET A 825 -28.82 -1.70 -14.35
CA MET A 825 -28.23 -1.42 -13.04
C MET A 825 -26.73 -1.17 -13.15
N VAL A 826 -26.01 -1.99 -13.91
CA VAL A 826 -24.56 -1.79 -14.16
C VAL A 826 -24.32 -0.45 -14.86
N TYR A 827 -25.14 -0.10 -15.83
CA TYR A 827 -25.06 1.19 -16.51
C TYR A 827 -25.34 2.38 -15.57
N ASP A 828 -26.38 2.26 -14.72
CA ASP A 828 -26.72 3.28 -13.74
C ASP A 828 -25.60 3.48 -12.72
N LEU A 829 -25.03 2.40 -12.17
CA LEU A 829 -23.92 2.45 -11.22
C LEU A 829 -22.68 3.11 -11.83
N LYS A 830 -22.34 2.83 -13.08
CA LYS A 830 -21.23 3.47 -13.79
C LYS A 830 -21.44 4.97 -13.94
N ASN A 831 -22.65 5.40 -14.32
CA ASN A 831 -22.97 6.81 -14.52
C ASN A 831 -23.08 7.60 -13.21
N LEU A 832 -23.41 6.94 -12.11
CA LEU A 832 -23.59 7.54 -10.78
C LEU A 832 -22.40 7.28 -9.85
N ASN A 833 -21.22 6.92 -10.39
CA ASN A 833 -20.01 6.62 -9.62
C ASN A 833 -20.22 5.59 -8.51
N GLY A 834 -21.08 4.59 -8.76
CA GLY A 834 -21.39 3.52 -7.82
C GLY A 834 -22.40 3.88 -6.74
N SER A 835 -23.01 5.06 -6.79
CA SER A 835 -24.09 5.50 -5.88
C SER A 835 -25.44 4.91 -6.30
N LEU A 836 -26.24 4.53 -5.30
CA LEU A 836 -27.64 4.10 -5.49
C LEU A 836 -28.66 5.24 -5.24
N GLU A 837 -28.25 6.36 -4.70
CA GLU A 837 -29.10 7.41 -4.17
C GLU A 837 -30.15 7.87 -5.20
N SER A 838 -29.72 8.13 -6.44
CA SER A 838 -30.59 8.64 -7.52
C SER A 838 -31.28 7.54 -8.35
N ILE A 839 -31.07 6.26 -8.05
CA ILE A 839 -31.72 5.16 -8.79
C ILE A 839 -33.13 4.89 -8.20
N ALA A 840 -34.15 5.44 -8.84
CA ALA A 840 -35.51 5.45 -8.30
C ALA A 840 -36.10 4.04 -8.06
N ARG A 841 -35.68 3.01 -8.81
CA ARG A 841 -36.22 1.64 -8.70
C ARG A 841 -35.65 0.87 -7.50
N VAL A 842 -34.54 1.31 -6.90
CA VAL A 842 -33.91 0.65 -5.76
C VAL A 842 -34.64 1.02 -4.47
N PRO A 843 -34.99 0.03 -3.61
CA PRO A 843 -35.61 0.28 -2.31
C PRO A 843 -34.74 1.11 -1.36
N GLU A 844 -35.37 1.90 -0.50
CA GLU A 844 -34.64 2.84 0.39
C GLU A 844 -33.78 2.16 1.46
N ASP A 845 -34.17 0.98 1.91
CA ASP A 845 -33.36 0.18 2.84
C ASP A 845 -32.06 -0.31 2.19
N ILE A 846 -32.09 -0.73 0.92
CA ILE A 846 -30.91 -1.10 0.15
C ILE A 846 -30.03 0.13 -0.10
N LYS A 847 -30.59 1.28 -0.46
CA LYS A 847 -29.82 2.53 -0.62
C LYS A 847 -29.07 2.91 0.64
N LYS A 848 -29.72 2.80 1.80
CA LYS A 848 -29.09 3.10 3.09
C LYS A 848 -28.00 2.10 3.46
N LEU A 849 -28.24 0.81 3.20
CA LEU A 849 -27.28 -0.25 3.52
C LEU A 849 -26.00 -0.12 2.69
N PHE A 850 -26.13 0.22 1.40
CA PHE A 850 -25.03 0.31 0.45
C PHE A 850 -24.64 1.76 0.10
N ALA A 851 -24.90 2.70 1.03
CA ALA A 851 -24.46 4.08 0.92
C ALA A 851 -22.92 4.13 0.82
N THR A 852 -22.41 4.93 -0.12
CA THR A 852 -20.98 5.11 -0.33
C THR A 852 -20.35 6.02 0.74
N SER A 853 -19.02 6.02 0.84
CA SER A 853 -18.29 6.83 1.84
C SER A 853 -18.62 8.33 1.79
N PHE A 854 -18.97 8.87 0.61
CA PHE A 854 -19.36 10.27 0.45
C PHE A 854 -20.82 10.55 0.78
N GLU A 855 -21.64 9.53 0.90
CA GLU A 855 -23.05 9.61 1.30
C GLU A 855 -23.24 9.42 2.82
N VAL A 856 -22.25 8.77 3.49
CA VAL A 856 -22.24 8.62 4.94
C VAL A 856 -21.80 9.94 5.59
N GLU A 857 -22.65 10.54 6.42
CA GLU A 857 -22.28 11.76 7.14
C GLU A 857 -21.07 11.52 8.07
N PRO A 858 -20.05 12.40 8.07
CA PRO A 858 -18.83 12.26 8.88
C PRO A 858 -19.06 12.05 10.38
N LYS A 859 -20.19 12.51 10.93
CA LYS A 859 -20.53 12.30 12.34
C LYS A 859 -20.57 10.82 12.70
N TRP A 860 -21.08 9.94 11.80
CA TRP A 860 -21.16 8.50 12.05
C TRP A 860 -19.79 7.85 12.09
N LEU A 861 -18.87 8.33 11.24
CA LEU A 861 -17.47 7.89 11.26
C LEU A 861 -16.80 8.27 12.59
N ILE A 862 -17.02 9.50 13.07
CA ILE A 862 -16.45 10.00 14.32
C ILE A 862 -17.07 9.27 15.53
N GLU A 863 -18.38 9.03 15.56
CA GLU A 863 -19.04 8.30 16.65
C GLU A 863 -18.55 6.85 16.72
N ALA A 864 -18.50 6.13 15.60
CA ALA A 864 -17.95 4.78 15.56
C ALA A 864 -16.47 4.75 15.97
N ALA A 865 -15.68 5.73 15.53
CA ALA A 865 -14.28 5.87 15.89
C ALA A 865 -14.10 6.16 17.39
N SER A 866 -14.94 7.01 17.98
CA SER A 866 -14.92 7.30 19.43
C SER A 866 -15.17 6.03 20.24
N ARG A 867 -16.14 5.20 19.82
CA ARG A 867 -16.46 3.94 20.49
C ARG A 867 -15.30 2.94 20.40
N ARG A 868 -14.60 2.87 19.26
CA ARG A 868 -13.38 2.04 19.13
C ARG A 868 -12.21 2.60 19.94
N GLN A 869 -12.00 3.93 19.92
CA GLN A 869 -10.83 4.58 20.53
C GLN A 869 -10.74 4.36 22.06
N LYS A 870 -11.86 4.13 22.75
CA LYS A 870 -11.82 3.84 24.18
C LYS A 870 -11.09 2.54 24.51
N TRP A 871 -11.02 1.58 23.55
CA TRP A 871 -10.40 0.28 23.68
C TRP A 871 -8.96 0.21 23.12
N ILE A 872 -8.53 1.23 22.39
CA ILE A 872 -7.26 1.24 21.66
C ILE A 872 -6.21 2.02 22.44
N ASP A 873 -5.10 1.37 22.77
CA ASP A 873 -3.97 2.00 23.49
C ASP A 873 -3.12 2.90 22.57
N GLN A 874 -2.99 2.60 21.29
CA GLN A 874 -2.44 3.52 20.28
C GLN A 874 -3.58 4.31 19.61
N SER A 875 -3.69 4.29 18.28
CA SER A 875 -4.73 5.02 17.55
C SER A 875 -5.32 4.22 16.39
N GLN A 876 -6.13 4.86 15.59
CA GLN A 876 -6.76 4.30 14.39
C GLN A 876 -6.60 5.26 13.22
N SER A 877 -6.29 4.72 12.04
CA SER A 877 -6.32 5.49 10.78
C SER A 877 -7.77 5.78 10.42
N LEU A 878 -8.22 6.99 10.68
CA LEU A 878 -9.59 7.41 10.46
C LEU A 878 -9.69 8.42 9.31
N ASN A 879 -10.12 7.96 8.13
CA ASN A 879 -10.48 8.86 7.03
C ASN A 879 -11.83 9.52 7.28
N LEU A 880 -11.89 10.82 7.01
CA LEU A 880 -13.12 11.61 7.08
C LEU A 880 -13.50 12.04 5.65
N TYR A 881 -14.58 11.46 5.12
CA TYR A 881 -15.07 11.75 3.77
C TYR A 881 -16.05 12.90 3.79
N VAL A 882 -15.87 13.85 2.86
CA VAL A 882 -16.75 15.04 2.78
C VAL A 882 -17.11 15.31 1.32
N SER A 883 -18.38 15.08 0.96
CA SER A 883 -18.89 15.29 -0.40
C SER A 883 -18.96 16.77 -0.80
N GLU A 884 -19.38 17.63 0.11
CA GLU A 884 -19.52 19.08 -0.08
C GLU A 884 -18.77 19.83 1.02
N PRO A 885 -17.44 19.93 0.92
CA PRO A 885 -16.64 20.54 1.97
C PRO A 885 -16.88 22.05 2.01
N ASN A 886 -17.00 22.57 3.23
CA ASN A 886 -16.96 24.00 3.53
C ASN A 886 -16.36 24.22 4.92
N GLY A 887 -15.87 25.42 5.17
CA GLY A 887 -15.15 25.74 6.41
C GLY A 887 -15.94 25.45 7.68
N LYS A 888 -17.27 25.65 7.68
CA LYS A 888 -18.13 25.38 8.84
C LYS A 888 -18.29 23.88 9.08
N LYS A 889 -18.49 23.06 8.04
CA LYS A 889 -18.57 21.60 8.19
C LYS A 889 -17.27 21.04 8.74
N LEU A 890 -16.11 21.48 8.19
CA LEU A 890 -14.81 21.04 8.67
C LEU A 890 -14.58 21.45 10.13
N ASP A 891 -14.88 22.68 10.52
CA ASP A 891 -14.74 23.16 11.89
C ASP A 891 -15.57 22.30 12.87
N VAL A 892 -16.84 22.07 12.58
CA VAL A 892 -17.71 21.22 13.41
C VAL A 892 -17.17 19.79 13.50
N MET A 893 -16.74 19.24 12.41
CA MET A 893 -16.24 17.86 12.33
C MET A 893 -14.99 17.66 13.20
N TYR A 894 -13.99 18.52 13.09
CA TYR A 894 -12.76 18.40 13.87
C TYR A 894 -12.92 18.79 15.35
N ARG A 895 -13.79 19.74 15.66
CA ARG A 895 -14.19 20.01 17.05
C ARG A 895 -14.88 18.79 17.66
N MET A 896 -15.79 18.15 16.93
CA MET A 896 -16.44 16.92 17.36
C MET A 896 -15.42 15.80 17.58
N ALA A 897 -14.48 15.57 16.66
CA ALA A 897 -13.42 14.58 16.80
C ALA A 897 -12.62 14.78 18.10
N TRP A 898 -12.26 16.03 18.43
CA TRP A 898 -11.57 16.36 19.67
C TRP A 898 -12.44 16.10 20.91
N LEU A 899 -13.70 16.56 20.92
CA LEU A 899 -14.66 16.34 22.03
C LEU A 899 -14.94 14.85 22.26
N ARG A 900 -14.94 14.04 21.18
CA ARG A 900 -15.11 12.57 21.24
C ARG A 900 -13.84 11.82 21.64
N GLY A 901 -12.79 12.51 22.07
CA GLY A 901 -11.58 11.90 22.60
C GLY A 901 -10.73 11.15 21.59
N LEU A 902 -10.86 11.44 20.29
CA LEU A 902 -10.01 10.84 19.26
C LEU A 902 -8.56 11.31 19.45
N LYS A 903 -7.62 10.43 19.12
CA LYS A 903 -6.19 10.71 19.15
C LYS A 903 -5.71 11.30 17.82
N THR A 904 -6.15 10.73 16.71
CA THR A 904 -5.70 11.13 15.37
C THR A 904 -6.86 11.11 14.37
N THR A 905 -6.70 11.89 13.29
CA THR A 905 -7.50 11.82 12.07
C THR A 905 -6.57 11.81 10.87
N TYR A 906 -7.05 11.25 9.76
CA TYR A 906 -6.22 10.95 8.59
C TYR A 906 -6.81 11.50 7.28
#